data_a8f48c3f46a112ed7ecd0880b66de46d
#
_entry.id   a8f48c3f46a112ed7ecd0880b66de46d
#
_cell.length_a   1.000
_cell.length_b   1.000
_cell.length_c   1.000
_cell.angle_alpha   90.00
_cell.angle_beta   90.00
_cell.angle_gamma   90.00
#
_symmetry.space_group_name_H-M   'P 1'
#
loop_
_entity.id
_entity.type
_entity.pdbx_description
1 polymer ?
#
loop_
_entity_poly.entity_id
_entity_poly.type
_entity_poly.pdbx_seq_one_letter_code
_entity_poly.pdbx_strand_id
1 'polypeptide(L)'
;MAEIKLFGYTNKISVKQGEEIDFHVYADGTDVADANLVRLIHGDEHPDGPGFVEEEIDNDINGKWKVEKQFTQIGSFLKVNDPNNELSIEQDFTIFGYIWPTVPNKGSRQCIFGRFDVKTNEGYCLGITPNGYLEFWVGDGKEVDYLASELPLQKQVWYFVAASFDHKTGKVNLYQEGVLNRYNSIIGKVVPFDYRSHTQTTFRFRQKNRKDVPFVISGGLDFHEKRGQFISDTYAGKIDRPAVCGGVLSRDELDNICSGGMPPKDSIIAYWDTTEGFSEKGISNTVIDIGPNKLNAEGFNHPVRGLTGWNWTGKNDNFRLAPNEYGGIEFHPDSLTDARWKVWKTMKIPESLRSGVYAIRLKAGKGELGEEYIVFFVRPKNPKSKLCFLVPTATYLAYANEKLSFDAQIIQPMTGQPPIITDIDIERYKNPEFGLSTYDSFDDGSGVCFSSYKRPILNMRPKYRISSMGITWCLPADLSIIGWLEHNQYEYDVITDEDLHKEGLDAIKPYKCVITGTHPEYTSEKMLDAVEDYISEGGRLVYTGGNGFYWVVGFYDDEPWCMEVRKLDAGMRAWAARPGEYYLQTTGERSGLWRGRGRAPQKLTGVGFIAEGFETSEHYRKMPDSWHRTVSWITEGVEGEIIGDQGLAYGGAAGIELDRYDLSLGTPPHTKIIASSGGHSDNYVLVTEELLYAYAGLVGSLDYRIRSDMTYFTAPKNGAVFCTGSIAFGQALPANNYNNSASTVFKNVVNAFIKDGELPGGNWTLEEKQWK
;
A
#
# COMPACT_ATOMS: atom_id res chain seq x y z
N MET A 1 29.20 22.53 3.10
CA MET A 1 28.24 22.66 2.00
C MET A 1 26.95 22.05 2.52
N ALA A 2 25.79 22.61 2.21
CA ALA A 2 24.52 21.96 2.55
C ALA A 2 24.46 20.60 1.85
N GLU A 3 23.88 19.61 2.50
CA GLU A 3 23.63 18.30 1.92
C GLU A 3 22.67 18.44 0.73
N ILE A 4 22.99 17.83 -0.40
CA ILE A 4 22.13 17.86 -1.58
C ILE A 4 21.21 16.65 -1.53
N LYS A 5 19.91 16.88 -1.74
CA LYS A 5 18.86 15.85 -1.76
C LYS A 5 18.06 15.94 -3.04
N LEU A 6 17.92 14.82 -3.71
CA LEU A 6 17.10 14.65 -4.91
C LEU A 6 16.11 13.53 -4.71
N PHE A 7 14.84 13.78 -5.02
CA PHE A 7 13.77 12.78 -4.98
C PHE A 7 12.81 12.99 -6.14
N GLY A 8 12.15 11.92 -6.58
CA GLY A 8 11.19 12.06 -7.65
C GLY A 8 10.23 10.89 -7.76
N TYR A 9 9.19 11.09 -8.57
CA TYR A 9 8.21 10.08 -8.93
C TYR A 9 7.57 10.42 -10.27
N THR A 10 6.78 9.50 -10.81
CA THR A 10 6.06 9.64 -12.08
C THR A 10 4.55 9.66 -11.87
N ASN A 11 3.80 10.25 -12.81
CA ASN A 11 2.35 10.17 -12.82
C ASN A 11 1.80 8.80 -13.27
N LYS A 12 2.65 7.96 -13.89
CA LYS A 12 2.35 6.59 -14.34
C LYS A 12 3.54 5.69 -14.01
N ILE A 13 3.29 4.52 -13.42
CA ILE A 13 4.35 3.55 -13.19
C ILE A 13 4.68 2.76 -14.46
N SER A 14 3.69 2.53 -15.33
CA SER A 14 3.80 1.84 -16.62
C SER A 14 3.32 2.74 -17.75
N VAL A 15 4.02 2.69 -18.90
CA VAL A 15 3.74 3.55 -20.05
C VAL A 15 4.05 2.82 -21.37
N LYS A 16 3.18 3.01 -22.38
CA LYS A 16 3.39 2.44 -23.73
C LYS A 16 4.29 3.32 -24.58
N GLN A 17 4.96 2.72 -25.54
CA GLN A 17 5.65 3.45 -26.61
C GLN A 17 4.71 4.46 -27.27
N GLY A 18 5.17 5.69 -27.48
CA GLY A 18 4.41 6.80 -28.06
C GLY A 18 3.52 7.57 -27.08
N GLU A 19 3.29 7.08 -25.85
CA GLU A 19 2.58 7.81 -24.81
C GLU A 19 3.49 8.81 -24.07
N GLU A 20 2.87 9.70 -23.30
CA GLU A 20 3.56 10.67 -22.45
C GLU A 20 3.56 10.22 -20.98
N ILE A 21 4.66 10.57 -20.30
CA ILE A 21 4.86 10.37 -18.87
C ILE A 21 5.39 11.67 -18.25
N ASP A 22 4.82 12.04 -17.10
CA ASP A 22 5.23 13.21 -16.34
C ASP A 22 6.16 12.79 -15.20
N PHE A 23 7.21 13.56 -15.02
CA PHE A 23 8.17 13.44 -13.93
C PHE A 23 8.01 14.60 -12.96
N HIS A 24 7.99 14.28 -11.68
CA HIS A 24 7.92 15.21 -10.57
C HIS A 24 9.22 15.11 -9.77
N VAL A 25 9.91 16.24 -9.58
CA VAL A 25 11.24 16.27 -8.95
C VAL A 25 11.27 17.26 -7.81
N TYR A 26 11.82 16.82 -6.70
CA TYR A 26 12.19 17.62 -5.53
C TYR A 26 13.72 17.75 -5.46
N ALA A 27 14.21 18.93 -5.15
CA ALA A 27 15.61 19.16 -4.85
C ALA A 27 15.77 20.09 -3.64
N ASP A 28 16.71 19.76 -2.77
CA ASP A 28 17.15 20.63 -1.68
C ASP A 28 18.68 20.74 -1.72
N GLY A 29 19.23 21.92 -1.44
CA GLY A 29 20.67 22.17 -1.48
C GLY A 29 21.25 22.41 -2.89
N THR A 30 20.44 22.35 -3.95
CA THR A 30 20.83 22.65 -5.34
C THR A 30 19.64 23.19 -6.14
N ASP A 31 19.91 23.94 -7.20
CA ASP A 31 18.94 24.42 -8.19
C ASP A 31 19.14 23.82 -9.59
N VAL A 32 20.16 22.94 -9.75
CA VAL A 32 20.49 22.26 -11.02
C VAL A 32 20.86 20.81 -10.75
N ALA A 33 20.34 19.89 -11.58
CA ALA A 33 20.72 18.49 -11.60
C ALA A 33 21.05 18.02 -13.03
N ASP A 34 21.97 17.07 -13.15
CA ASP A 34 22.20 16.33 -14.38
C ASP A 34 21.19 15.20 -14.48
N ALA A 35 20.47 15.08 -15.60
CA ALA A 35 19.48 14.05 -15.87
C ALA A 35 19.93 13.16 -17.04
N ASN A 36 19.76 11.85 -16.92
CA ASN A 36 19.97 10.89 -17.99
C ASN A 36 18.84 9.85 -18.00
N LEU A 37 18.31 9.54 -19.18
CA LEU A 37 17.47 8.36 -19.37
C LEU A 37 18.36 7.12 -19.35
N VAL A 38 18.10 6.19 -18.45
CA VAL A 38 18.85 4.93 -18.34
C VAL A 38 17.91 3.74 -18.39
N ARG A 39 18.38 2.64 -18.96
CA ARG A 39 17.76 1.32 -18.91
C ARG A 39 18.45 0.52 -17.81
N LEU A 40 17.67 -0.02 -16.87
CA LEU A 40 18.18 -0.81 -15.75
C LEU A 40 18.23 -2.29 -16.15
N ILE A 41 19.37 -2.92 -15.97
CA ILE A 41 19.63 -4.30 -16.38
C ILE A 41 19.89 -5.21 -15.18
N HIS A 42 20.81 -4.83 -14.27
CA HIS A 42 21.09 -5.56 -13.05
C HIS A 42 21.21 -4.61 -11.87
N GLY A 43 20.57 -4.92 -10.73
CA GLY A 43 20.36 -3.97 -9.64
C GLY A 43 21.28 -4.15 -8.43
N ASP A 44 22.15 -5.16 -8.39
CA ASP A 44 22.97 -5.50 -7.22
C ASP A 44 24.46 -5.23 -7.46
N GLU A 45 25.16 -4.74 -6.44
CA GLU A 45 26.61 -4.52 -6.43
C GLU A 45 27.37 -5.66 -5.72
N HIS A 46 26.71 -6.80 -5.44
CA HIS A 46 27.32 -7.92 -4.75
C HIS A 46 28.54 -8.46 -5.54
N PRO A 47 29.70 -8.70 -4.88
CA PRO A 47 30.94 -9.07 -5.57
C PRO A 47 30.89 -10.45 -6.28
N ASP A 48 30.02 -11.35 -5.86
CA ASP A 48 29.84 -12.67 -6.46
C ASP A 48 28.88 -12.66 -7.69
N GLY A 49 28.33 -11.49 -8.01
CA GLY A 49 27.49 -11.26 -9.17
C GLY A 49 28.16 -10.37 -10.22
N PRO A 50 27.43 -9.98 -11.29
CA PRO A 50 27.94 -9.15 -12.38
C PRO A 50 28.14 -7.68 -11.98
N GLY A 51 27.73 -7.28 -10.76
CA GLY A 51 27.69 -5.89 -10.32
C GLY A 51 26.50 -5.12 -10.90
N PHE A 52 26.38 -3.85 -10.52
CA PHE A 52 25.33 -2.97 -11.07
C PHE A 52 25.55 -2.70 -12.56
N VAL A 53 24.48 -2.88 -13.37
CA VAL A 53 24.53 -2.67 -14.83
C VAL A 53 23.34 -1.83 -15.27
N GLU A 54 23.65 -0.70 -15.93
CA GLU A 54 22.67 0.16 -16.61
C GLU A 54 23.18 0.54 -17.99
N GLU A 55 22.28 0.93 -18.89
CA GLU A 55 22.57 1.43 -20.23
C GLU A 55 22.00 2.84 -20.39
N GLU A 56 22.86 3.81 -20.71
CA GLU A 56 22.41 5.17 -20.98
C GLU A 56 21.77 5.25 -22.38
N ILE A 57 20.57 5.83 -22.45
CA ILE A 57 19.80 5.97 -23.67
C ILE A 57 19.84 7.43 -24.13
N ASP A 58 20.19 7.65 -25.39
CA ASP A 58 20.18 9.00 -25.97
C ASP A 58 18.73 9.52 -26.06
N ASN A 59 18.51 10.69 -25.44
CA ASN A 59 17.19 11.30 -25.34
C ASN A 59 17.30 12.80 -25.03
N ASP A 60 16.31 13.58 -25.45
CA ASP A 60 16.24 15.03 -25.24
C ASP A 60 16.17 15.44 -23.75
N ILE A 61 15.82 14.51 -22.85
CA ILE A 61 15.80 14.75 -21.40
C ILE A 61 17.22 14.76 -20.81
N ASN A 62 18.20 14.20 -21.51
CA ASN A 62 19.58 14.13 -21.04
C ASN A 62 20.20 15.52 -20.98
N GLY A 63 20.88 15.83 -19.87
CA GLY A 63 21.57 17.10 -19.68
C GLY A 63 21.28 17.77 -18.34
N LYS A 64 21.66 19.05 -18.25
CA LYS A 64 21.49 19.85 -17.03
C LYS A 64 20.18 20.60 -17.04
N TRP A 65 19.41 20.39 -15.96
CA TRP A 65 18.09 20.97 -15.81
C TRP A 65 17.92 21.68 -14.47
N LYS A 66 17.13 22.75 -14.49
CA LYS A 66 16.71 23.43 -13.28
C LYS A 66 15.79 22.52 -12.46
N VAL A 67 16.05 22.48 -11.16
CA VAL A 67 15.25 21.75 -10.15
C VAL A 67 14.91 22.67 -8.99
N GLU A 68 13.88 22.38 -8.25
CA GLU A 68 13.42 23.21 -7.13
C GLU A 68 12.87 22.37 -5.97
N LYS A 69 12.78 23.00 -4.81
CA LYS A 69 12.11 22.41 -3.64
C LYS A 69 10.60 22.34 -3.87
N GLN A 70 10.03 21.20 -3.62
CA GLN A 70 8.58 20.97 -3.63
C GLN A 70 8.04 20.89 -2.20
N PHE A 71 6.73 21.02 -2.05
CA PHE A 71 6.05 20.86 -0.76
C PHE A 71 4.96 19.82 -0.88
N THR A 72 4.89 18.90 0.08
CA THR A 72 3.93 17.82 0.13
C THR A 72 2.78 18.16 1.07
N GLN A 73 1.54 17.95 0.64
CA GLN A 73 0.37 18.02 1.50
C GLN A 73 0.18 16.68 2.20
N ILE A 74 0.69 16.54 3.41
CA ILE A 74 0.41 15.38 4.29
C ILE A 74 -0.88 15.56 5.05
N GLY A 75 -1.39 14.46 5.60
CA GLY A 75 -2.63 14.38 6.35
C GLY A 75 -3.83 14.09 5.47
N SER A 76 -4.71 13.23 5.95
CA SER A 76 -5.99 12.94 5.28
C SER A 76 -7.08 13.87 5.80
N PHE A 77 -7.90 14.38 4.88
CA PHE A 77 -9.01 15.29 5.17
C PHE A 77 -10.07 15.24 4.07
N LEU A 78 -11.23 15.80 4.33
CA LEU A 78 -12.26 16.06 3.31
C LEU A 78 -12.38 17.56 3.08
N LYS A 79 -12.38 17.95 1.80
CA LYS A 79 -12.63 19.33 1.37
C LYS A 79 -14.04 19.42 0.78
N VAL A 80 -14.85 20.29 1.36
CA VAL A 80 -16.23 20.49 0.91
C VAL A 80 -16.27 21.34 -0.37
N ASN A 81 -17.02 20.90 -1.35
CA ASN A 81 -17.33 21.67 -2.55
C ASN A 81 -18.51 22.62 -2.26
N ASP A 82 -18.23 23.88 -1.97
CA ASP A 82 -19.20 24.92 -1.62
C ASP A 82 -19.08 26.12 -2.58
N PRO A 83 -19.55 26.01 -3.83
CA PRO A 83 -19.38 27.04 -4.84
C PRO A 83 -20.19 28.32 -4.56
N ASN A 84 -21.27 28.22 -3.79
CA ASN A 84 -22.13 29.34 -3.44
C ASN A 84 -21.78 29.97 -2.08
N ASN A 85 -20.81 29.43 -1.36
CA ASN A 85 -20.43 29.83 0.01
C ASN A 85 -21.58 29.71 1.05
N GLU A 86 -22.37 28.66 0.95
CA GLU A 86 -23.48 28.37 1.88
C GLU A 86 -22.98 28.17 3.35
N LEU A 87 -21.75 27.70 3.50
CA LEU A 87 -21.08 27.52 4.79
C LEU A 87 -20.37 28.79 5.28
N SER A 88 -20.52 29.93 4.59
CA SER A 88 -20.10 31.26 5.03
C SER A 88 -21.21 31.90 5.89
N ILE A 89 -21.48 31.28 7.04
CA ILE A 89 -22.66 31.58 7.87
C ILE A 89 -22.46 32.89 8.65
N GLU A 90 -23.36 33.83 8.51
CA GLU A 90 -23.43 35.11 9.25
C GLU A 90 -24.68 35.21 10.15
N GLN A 91 -25.27 34.07 10.46
CA GLN A 91 -26.46 33.90 11.29
C GLN A 91 -26.19 32.91 12.41
N ASP A 92 -27.22 32.65 13.21
CA ASP A 92 -27.19 31.62 14.23
C ASP A 92 -27.00 30.25 13.58
N PHE A 93 -26.14 29.40 14.16
CA PHE A 93 -25.92 28.06 13.63
C PHE A 93 -25.52 27.07 14.72
N THR A 94 -25.64 25.79 14.39
CA THR A 94 -25.16 24.65 15.18
C THR A 94 -24.36 23.72 14.29
N ILE A 95 -23.19 23.29 14.75
CA ILE A 95 -22.37 22.23 14.13
C ILE A 95 -22.28 21.04 15.07
N PHE A 96 -22.34 19.81 14.54
CA PHE A 96 -22.27 18.60 15.35
C PHE A 96 -21.79 17.40 14.55
N GLY A 97 -21.45 16.32 15.26
CA GLY A 97 -21.09 15.03 14.69
C GLY A 97 -20.69 14.04 15.78
N TYR A 98 -20.39 12.81 15.36
CA TYR A 98 -19.77 11.84 16.25
C TYR A 98 -18.28 11.75 15.97
N ILE A 99 -17.47 11.65 17.01
CA ILE A 99 -16.00 11.55 16.91
C ILE A 99 -15.47 10.41 17.76
N TRP A 100 -14.37 9.83 17.30
CA TRP A 100 -13.64 8.78 18.01
C TRP A 100 -12.14 9.10 17.95
N PRO A 101 -11.63 9.96 18.85
CA PRO A 101 -10.26 10.46 18.78
C PRO A 101 -9.25 9.36 19.11
N THR A 102 -8.18 9.27 18.33
CA THR A 102 -7.09 8.31 18.55
C THR A 102 -5.93 8.93 19.33
N VAL A 103 -5.67 10.22 19.15
CA VAL A 103 -4.62 10.98 19.87
C VAL A 103 -5.19 12.31 20.36
N PRO A 104 -6.12 12.31 21.35
CA PRO A 104 -6.74 13.57 21.79
C PRO A 104 -5.74 14.57 22.39
N ASN A 105 -4.72 14.10 23.12
CA ASN A 105 -3.69 14.91 23.76
C ASN A 105 -2.40 15.01 22.90
N LYS A 106 -2.54 15.34 21.63
CA LYS A 106 -1.46 15.38 20.64
C LYS A 106 -0.36 16.41 20.94
N GLY A 107 -0.62 17.37 21.82
CA GLY A 107 0.31 18.48 22.10
C GLY A 107 0.19 19.66 21.13
N SER A 108 -0.65 19.53 20.10
CA SER A 108 -1.05 20.59 19.18
C SER A 108 -2.56 20.61 19.02
N ARG A 109 -3.12 21.74 18.57
CA ARG A 109 -4.54 21.86 18.27
C ARG A 109 -4.90 20.94 17.09
N GLN A 110 -6.13 20.41 17.10
CA GLN A 110 -6.68 19.61 16.01
C GLN A 110 -8.02 20.20 15.58
N CYS A 111 -8.20 20.46 14.28
CA CYS A 111 -9.48 20.86 13.71
C CYS A 111 -10.28 19.60 13.33
N ILE A 112 -11.45 19.40 13.98
CA ILE A 112 -12.34 18.28 13.63
C ILE A 112 -13.10 18.64 12.34
N PHE A 113 -13.85 19.75 12.34
CA PHE A 113 -14.48 20.30 11.12
C PHE A 113 -14.87 21.76 11.32
N GLY A 114 -14.78 22.52 10.25
CA GLY A 114 -15.12 23.93 10.26
C GLY A 114 -14.64 24.67 9.01
N ARG A 115 -14.86 25.95 9.02
CA ARG A 115 -14.40 26.90 8.01
C ARG A 115 -13.46 27.90 8.70
N PHE A 116 -12.18 27.58 8.77
CA PHE A 116 -11.21 28.35 9.55
C PHE A 116 -9.88 28.51 8.84
N ASP A 117 -9.37 29.74 8.80
CA ASP A 117 -8.02 30.06 8.35
C ASP A 117 -7.11 30.25 9.58
N VAL A 118 -6.22 29.31 9.80
CA VAL A 118 -5.30 29.25 10.96
C VAL A 118 -4.33 30.44 10.94
N LYS A 119 -3.90 30.87 9.77
CA LYS A 119 -2.93 31.96 9.60
C LYS A 119 -3.55 33.33 9.93
N THR A 120 -4.78 33.57 9.48
CA THR A 120 -5.43 34.88 9.63
C THR A 120 -6.41 34.94 10.80
N ASN A 121 -6.68 33.83 11.47
CA ASN A 121 -7.69 33.74 12.53
C ASN A 121 -9.09 34.14 12.06
N GLU A 122 -9.52 33.68 10.88
CA GLU A 122 -10.82 33.97 10.32
C GLU A 122 -11.69 32.72 10.24
N GLY A 123 -12.95 32.83 10.68
CA GLY A 123 -13.95 31.77 10.55
C GLY A 123 -14.35 31.12 11.87
N TYR A 124 -14.74 29.84 11.80
CA TYR A 124 -15.20 29.05 12.94
C TYR A 124 -14.75 27.58 12.81
N CYS A 125 -14.52 26.91 13.94
CA CYS A 125 -14.16 25.50 13.94
C CYS A 125 -14.52 24.83 15.26
N LEU A 126 -14.94 23.56 15.18
CA LEU A 126 -15.00 22.62 16.28
C LEU A 126 -13.74 21.77 16.24
N GLY A 127 -13.02 21.66 17.35
CA GLY A 127 -11.73 20.98 17.39
C GLY A 127 -11.35 20.47 18.77
N ILE A 128 -10.06 20.16 18.94
CA ILE A 128 -9.49 19.64 20.18
C ILE A 128 -8.28 20.51 20.58
N THR A 129 -8.20 20.85 21.86
CA THR A 129 -7.05 21.57 22.43
C THR A 129 -5.79 20.68 22.44
N PRO A 130 -4.59 21.25 22.58
CA PRO A 130 -3.35 20.46 22.73
C PRO A 130 -3.39 19.43 23.86
N ASN A 131 -4.19 19.67 24.90
CA ASN A 131 -4.32 18.82 26.07
C ASN A 131 -5.53 17.87 26.03
N GLY A 132 -6.23 17.78 24.88
CA GLY A 132 -7.28 16.78 24.67
C GLY A 132 -8.69 17.17 25.09
N TYR A 133 -9.00 18.46 25.26
CA TYR A 133 -10.36 18.93 25.54
C TYR A 133 -11.05 19.31 24.23
N LEU A 134 -12.35 19.03 24.12
CA LEU A 134 -13.15 19.56 23.02
C LEU A 134 -13.16 21.09 23.08
N GLU A 135 -13.03 21.76 21.95
CA GLU A 135 -12.97 23.22 21.88
C GLU A 135 -13.76 23.72 20.67
N PHE A 136 -14.49 24.81 20.83
CA PHE A 136 -15.08 25.57 19.74
C PHE A 136 -14.49 26.97 19.72
N TRP A 137 -14.13 27.47 18.54
CA TRP A 137 -13.58 28.82 18.40
C TRP A 137 -14.15 29.56 17.20
N VAL A 138 -14.14 30.89 17.34
CA VAL A 138 -14.58 31.86 16.33
C VAL A 138 -13.53 32.95 16.23
N GLY A 139 -13.15 33.30 15.02
CA GLY A 139 -12.15 34.32 14.74
C GLY A 139 -12.66 35.43 13.82
N ASP A 140 -12.27 36.68 14.09
CA ASP A 140 -12.70 37.90 13.37
C ASP A 140 -11.65 38.41 12.35
N GLY A 141 -10.55 37.67 12.17
CA GLY A 141 -9.43 38.06 11.34
C GLY A 141 -8.31 38.81 12.08
N LYS A 142 -8.43 38.94 13.39
CA LYS A 142 -7.41 39.54 14.27
C LYS A 142 -7.25 38.71 15.55
N GLU A 143 -8.35 38.42 16.21
CA GLU A 143 -8.41 37.70 17.47
C GLU A 143 -9.35 36.49 17.34
N VAL A 144 -9.19 35.52 18.28
CA VAL A 144 -10.00 34.33 18.40
C VAL A 144 -10.59 34.24 19.79
N ASP A 145 -11.88 34.07 19.90
CA ASP A 145 -12.56 33.64 21.14
C ASP A 145 -12.76 32.14 21.07
N TYR A 146 -12.60 31.45 22.21
CA TYR A 146 -12.74 30.01 22.31
C TYR A 146 -13.43 29.57 23.58
N LEU A 147 -14.08 28.41 23.54
CA LEU A 147 -14.70 27.74 24.66
C LEU A 147 -14.30 26.27 24.65
N ALA A 148 -13.73 25.79 25.74
CA ALA A 148 -13.37 24.40 25.93
C ALA A 148 -14.35 23.66 26.85
N SER A 149 -14.43 22.33 26.67
CA SER A 149 -15.18 21.45 27.56
C SER A 149 -14.49 21.32 28.94
N GLU A 150 -15.25 20.90 29.97
CA GLU A 150 -14.71 20.67 31.32
C GLU A 150 -14.03 19.30 31.48
N LEU A 151 -14.36 18.33 30.60
CA LEU A 151 -13.85 16.98 30.65
C LEU A 151 -12.98 16.69 29.42
N PRO A 152 -11.79 16.09 29.59
CA PRO A 152 -10.94 15.72 28.46
C PRO A 152 -11.54 14.55 27.66
N LEU A 153 -11.32 14.53 26.36
CA LEU A 153 -11.64 13.40 25.52
C LEU A 153 -10.73 12.21 25.83
N GLN A 154 -11.27 11.02 25.88
CA GLN A 154 -10.52 9.79 26.06
C GLN A 154 -10.20 9.15 24.70
N LYS A 155 -9.01 8.55 24.61
CA LYS A 155 -8.56 7.83 23.41
C LYS A 155 -9.51 6.67 23.09
N GLN A 156 -9.90 6.57 21.80
CA GLN A 156 -10.67 5.45 21.28
C GLN A 156 -12.03 5.24 21.97
N VAL A 157 -12.71 6.33 22.25
CA VAL A 157 -14.08 6.36 22.76
C VAL A 157 -14.93 7.23 21.85
N TRP A 158 -16.14 6.77 21.50
CA TRP A 158 -17.08 7.57 20.74
C TRP A 158 -17.70 8.67 21.60
N TYR A 159 -17.78 9.87 21.03
CA TYR A 159 -18.47 11.03 21.60
C TYR A 159 -19.39 11.64 20.57
N PHE A 160 -20.57 12.03 21.00
CA PHE A 160 -21.34 13.04 20.30
C PHE A 160 -20.84 14.42 20.74
N VAL A 161 -20.54 15.28 19.78
CA VAL A 161 -20.04 16.63 20.00
C VAL A 161 -20.84 17.65 19.21
N ALA A 162 -21.14 18.80 19.85
CA ALA A 162 -21.86 19.87 19.19
C ALA A 162 -21.45 21.24 19.73
N ALA A 163 -21.48 22.25 18.87
CA ALA A 163 -21.36 23.66 19.25
C ALA A 163 -22.46 24.48 18.59
N SER A 164 -23.13 25.31 19.35
CA SER A 164 -24.10 26.28 18.84
C SER A 164 -23.64 27.71 19.11
N PHE A 165 -23.86 28.60 18.14
CA PHE A 165 -23.49 30.00 18.19
C PHE A 165 -24.67 30.89 17.83
N ASP A 166 -25.12 31.71 18.82
CA ASP A 166 -26.08 32.79 18.61
C ASP A 166 -25.31 34.02 18.13
N HIS A 167 -25.42 34.33 16.88
CA HIS A 167 -24.67 35.41 16.23
C HIS A 167 -25.06 36.82 16.77
N LYS A 168 -26.29 37.02 17.23
CA LYS A 168 -26.77 38.32 17.77
C LYS A 168 -26.20 38.60 19.15
N THR A 169 -26.32 37.64 20.06
CA THR A 169 -25.90 37.79 21.46
C THR A 169 -24.43 37.42 21.66
N GLY A 170 -23.84 36.61 20.81
CA GLY A 170 -22.51 36.00 20.97
C GLY A 170 -22.52 34.79 21.87
N LYS A 171 -23.69 34.33 22.34
CA LYS A 171 -23.78 33.18 23.21
C LYS A 171 -23.33 31.92 22.50
N VAL A 172 -22.45 31.15 23.11
CA VAL A 172 -21.94 29.87 22.64
C VAL A 172 -22.30 28.79 23.64
N ASN A 173 -22.77 27.64 23.15
CA ASN A 173 -22.88 26.42 23.96
C ASN A 173 -22.04 25.34 23.32
N LEU A 174 -21.31 24.59 24.13
CA LEU A 174 -20.47 23.46 23.71
C LEU A 174 -20.92 22.20 24.45
N TYR A 175 -21.21 21.13 23.69
CA TYR A 175 -21.71 19.86 24.19
C TYR A 175 -20.72 18.75 23.86
N GLN A 176 -20.45 17.89 24.85
CA GLN A 176 -19.68 16.67 24.73
C GLN A 176 -20.40 15.58 25.52
N GLU A 177 -20.75 14.49 24.85
CA GLU A 177 -21.39 13.34 25.46
C GLU A 177 -20.76 12.04 25.03
N GLY A 178 -20.30 11.23 25.98
CA GLY A 178 -19.77 9.89 25.71
C GLY A 178 -20.85 8.95 25.20
N VAL A 179 -20.62 8.30 24.07
CA VAL A 179 -21.54 7.33 23.48
C VAL A 179 -21.21 5.94 23.99
N LEU A 180 -22.18 5.28 24.59
CA LEU A 180 -22.05 3.93 25.10
C LEU A 180 -22.05 2.91 23.93
N ASN A 181 -20.86 2.58 23.43
CA ASN A 181 -20.68 1.50 22.46
C ASN A 181 -19.65 0.48 22.97
N ARG A 182 -20.13 -0.71 23.33
CA ARG A 182 -19.30 -1.75 23.95
C ARG A 182 -18.53 -2.61 22.94
N TYR A 183 -18.75 -2.43 21.65
CA TYR A 183 -18.18 -3.30 20.61
C TYR A 183 -16.96 -2.71 19.91
N ASN A 184 -16.84 -1.40 19.82
CA ASN A 184 -15.70 -0.73 19.17
C ASN A 184 -14.89 0.18 20.11
N SER A 185 -14.88 -0.14 21.38
CA SER A 185 -13.98 0.44 22.37
C SER A 185 -12.90 -0.57 22.73
N ILE A 186 -11.64 -0.23 22.46
CA ILE A 186 -10.47 -1.07 22.81
C ILE A 186 -10.34 -1.18 24.34
N ILE A 187 -10.76 -0.17 25.08
CA ILE A 187 -10.71 -0.14 26.53
C ILE A 187 -11.93 -0.83 27.12
N GLY A 188 -12.39 -1.93 26.68
CA GLY A 188 -13.46 -2.80 27.18
C GLY A 188 -14.41 -2.30 28.28
N LYS A 189 -14.07 -1.20 28.92
CA LYS A 189 -14.86 -0.49 29.88
C LYS A 189 -15.16 0.89 29.34
N VAL A 190 -16.38 1.06 29.04
CA VAL A 190 -16.96 2.25 28.48
C VAL A 190 -16.79 3.43 29.41
N VAL A 191 -16.77 4.61 28.84
CA VAL A 191 -16.94 5.90 29.49
C VAL A 191 -18.03 5.79 30.57
N PRO A 192 -17.84 6.35 31.77
CA PRO A 192 -18.89 6.44 32.75
C PRO A 192 -20.18 7.00 32.16
N PHE A 193 -21.31 6.47 32.53
CA PHE A 193 -22.63 6.81 31.98
C PHE A 193 -22.95 8.32 32.02
N ASP A 194 -22.35 9.04 32.98
CA ASP A 194 -22.48 10.47 33.20
C ASP A 194 -21.33 11.31 32.64
N TYR A 195 -20.51 10.76 31.72
CA TYR A 195 -19.38 11.48 31.13
C TYR A 195 -19.84 12.50 30.09
N ARG A 196 -20.39 13.60 30.62
CA ARG A 196 -20.98 14.71 29.87
C ARG A 196 -20.32 16.02 30.26
N SER A 197 -20.11 16.89 29.28
CA SER A 197 -19.73 18.28 29.51
C SER A 197 -20.65 19.19 28.71
N HIS A 198 -21.25 20.16 29.36
CA HIS A 198 -22.00 21.22 28.72
C HIS A 198 -21.51 22.55 29.28
N THR A 199 -20.79 23.27 28.46
CA THR A 199 -20.23 24.57 28.80
C THR A 199 -20.84 25.67 27.94
N GLN A 200 -20.90 26.88 28.47
CA GLN A 200 -21.42 28.05 27.78
C GLN A 200 -20.64 29.31 28.13
N THR A 201 -20.56 30.22 27.16
CA THR A 201 -19.97 31.55 27.36
C THR A 201 -20.56 32.55 26.36
N THR A 202 -20.08 33.77 26.41
CA THR A 202 -20.42 34.80 25.42
C THR A 202 -19.13 35.27 24.74
N PHE A 203 -19.02 35.07 23.46
CA PHE A 203 -17.89 35.53 22.63
C PHE A 203 -18.02 37.03 22.33
N ARG A 204 -16.89 37.70 22.37
CA ARG A 204 -16.77 39.13 22.06
C ARG A 204 -16.87 39.38 20.57
N PHE A 205 -16.33 38.43 19.78
CA PHE A 205 -16.22 38.56 18.33
C PHE A 205 -17.30 37.76 17.60
N ARG A 206 -17.50 38.14 16.33
CA ARG A 206 -18.28 37.38 15.35
C ARG A 206 -17.31 36.88 14.27
N GLN A 207 -17.58 35.69 13.76
CA GLN A 207 -16.74 35.15 12.70
C GLN A 207 -16.71 36.10 11.50
N LYS A 208 -15.53 36.29 10.97
CA LYS A 208 -15.35 36.87 9.65
C LYS A 208 -15.14 35.73 8.68
N ASN A 209 -15.92 35.72 7.62
CA ASN A 209 -15.90 34.65 6.63
C ASN A 209 -15.34 35.18 5.29
N ARG A 210 -14.10 34.81 5.01
CA ARG A 210 -13.47 35.07 3.72
C ARG A 210 -13.89 33.99 2.70
N LYS A 211 -14.27 34.38 1.48
CA LYS A 211 -14.86 33.47 0.47
C LYS A 211 -13.91 32.36 -0.01
N ASP A 212 -12.59 32.58 0.07
CA ASP A 212 -11.57 31.63 -0.37
C ASP A 212 -11.17 30.61 0.72
N VAL A 213 -11.72 30.69 1.94
CA VAL A 213 -11.51 29.70 3.00
C VAL A 213 -12.50 28.54 2.78
N PRO A 214 -12.02 27.31 2.52
CA PRO A 214 -12.91 26.16 2.38
C PRO A 214 -13.45 25.69 3.74
N PHE A 215 -14.59 25.00 3.73
CA PHE A 215 -14.98 24.15 4.84
C PHE A 215 -14.22 22.83 4.73
N VAL A 216 -13.57 22.43 5.81
CA VAL A 216 -12.72 21.21 5.86
C VAL A 216 -13.19 20.32 7.02
N ILE A 217 -13.28 19.04 6.77
CA ILE A 217 -13.45 18.00 7.78
C ILE A 217 -12.08 17.35 7.96
N SER A 218 -11.56 17.38 9.20
CA SER A 218 -10.18 17.00 9.57
C SER A 218 -9.12 18.00 9.09
N GLY A 219 -9.22 19.26 9.55
CA GLY A 219 -8.17 20.26 9.31
C GLY A 219 -8.68 21.68 9.14
N GLY A 220 -7.75 22.63 9.07
CA GLY A 220 -8.00 24.05 8.81
C GLY A 220 -7.09 24.57 7.68
N LEU A 221 -7.52 25.63 6.99
CA LEU A 221 -6.69 26.30 6.00
C LEU A 221 -5.52 27.01 6.68
N ASP A 222 -4.33 26.88 6.14
CA ASP A 222 -3.13 27.58 6.60
C ASP A 222 -2.35 28.12 5.40
N PHE A 223 -1.33 28.94 5.67
CA PHE A 223 -0.51 29.55 4.64
C PHE A 223 0.95 29.66 5.07
N HIS A 224 1.83 29.28 4.15
CA HIS A 224 3.26 29.47 4.29
C HIS A 224 3.81 30.22 3.07
N GLU A 225 4.72 31.18 3.24
CA GLU A 225 5.23 32.06 2.18
C GLU A 225 5.76 31.31 0.93
N LYS A 226 6.45 30.20 1.16
CA LYS A 226 7.03 29.39 0.08
C LYS A 226 6.10 28.29 -0.44
N ARG A 227 5.18 27.82 0.40
CA ARG A 227 4.26 26.71 0.10
C ARG A 227 2.94 27.17 -0.53
N GLY A 228 2.49 28.38 -0.18
CA GLY A 228 1.13 28.84 -0.47
C GLY A 228 0.11 28.31 0.56
N GLN A 229 -1.13 28.13 0.14
CA GLN A 229 -2.21 27.59 0.96
C GLN A 229 -2.06 26.06 1.11
N PHE A 230 -2.33 25.54 2.30
CA PHE A 230 -2.34 24.12 2.63
C PHE A 230 -3.31 23.83 3.79
N ILE A 231 -3.59 22.57 4.06
CA ILE A 231 -4.39 22.17 5.22
C ILE A 231 -3.45 21.73 6.34
N SER A 232 -3.64 22.30 7.52
CA SER A 232 -2.92 21.98 8.76
C SER A 232 -3.87 21.55 9.88
N ASP A 233 -3.35 21.32 11.07
CA ASP A 233 -4.11 20.97 12.27
C ASP A 233 -5.08 19.79 12.07
N THR A 234 -4.67 18.82 11.24
CA THR A 234 -5.48 17.65 10.92
C THR A 234 -5.81 16.83 12.17
N TYR A 235 -7.05 16.35 12.20
CA TYR A 235 -7.57 15.51 13.28
C TYR A 235 -7.07 14.07 13.15
N ALA A 236 -6.83 13.41 14.28
CA ALA A 236 -6.49 12.00 14.36
C ALA A 236 -7.65 11.20 14.98
N GLY A 237 -8.27 10.34 14.16
CA GLY A 237 -9.39 9.50 14.60
C GLY A 237 -10.56 9.43 13.64
N LYS A 238 -11.68 8.83 14.08
CA LYS A 238 -12.88 8.69 13.25
C LYS A 238 -13.85 9.85 13.45
N ILE A 239 -14.53 10.20 12.36
CA ILE A 239 -15.68 11.11 12.33
C ILE A 239 -16.84 10.38 11.66
N ASP A 240 -18.07 10.53 12.20
CA ASP A 240 -19.28 9.94 11.66
C ASP A 240 -20.38 10.99 11.65
N ARG A 241 -21.08 11.13 10.55
CA ARG A 241 -22.22 12.06 10.30
C ARG A 241 -22.00 13.50 10.79
N PRO A 242 -20.92 14.19 10.35
CA PRO A 242 -20.78 15.61 10.65
C PRO A 242 -21.89 16.41 9.94
N ALA A 243 -22.34 17.52 10.58
CA ALA A 243 -23.42 18.34 10.02
C ALA A 243 -23.33 19.79 10.47
N VAL A 244 -23.99 20.65 9.67
CA VAL A 244 -24.16 22.08 9.94
C VAL A 244 -25.64 22.43 9.77
N CYS A 245 -26.22 23.03 10.82
CA CYS A 245 -27.60 23.49 10.84
C CYS A 245 -27.68 25.01 11.09
N GLY A 246 -28.64 25.67 10.45
CA GLY A 246 -29.03 27.04 10.80
C GLY A 246 -29.76 27.07 12.16
N GLY A 247 -29.55 28.13 12.92
CA GLY A 247 -30.16 28.31 14.23
C GLY A 247 -29.44 27.59 15.38
N VAL A 248 -29.81 27.97 16.59
CA VAL A 248 -29.35 27.33 17.81
C VAL A 248 -30.28 26.16 18.13
N LEU A 249 -29.82 24.94 17.92
CA LEU A 249 -30.61 23.75 18.28
C LEU A 249 -30.78 23.64 19.79
N SER A 250 -32.00 23.28 20.20
CA SER A 250 -32.34 23.05 21.61
C SER A 250 -31.67 21.78 22.14
N ARG A 251 -31.64 21.67 23.49
CA ARG A 251 -31.09 20.47 24.14
C ARG A 251 -31.82 19.19 23.75
N ASP A 252 -33.17 19.26 23.66
CA ASP A 252 -33.99 18.09 23.27
C ASP A 252 -33.71 17.66 21.85
N GLU A 253 -33.47 18.60 20.92
CA GLU A 253 -33.08 18.30 19.53
C GLU A 253 -31.68 17.64 19.48
N LEU A 254 -30.72 18.15 20.27
CA LEU A 254 -29.38 17.55 20.33
C LEU A 254 -29.41 16.16 20.98
N ASP A 255 -30.22 15.93 22.03
CA ASP A 255 -30.38 14.61 22.66
C ASP A 255 -31.05 13.61 21.69
N ASN A 256 -32.00 14.06 20.86
CA ASN A 256 -32.58 13.25 19.79
C ASN A 256 -31.51 12.85 18.76
N ILE A 257 -30.68 13.80 18.29
CA ILE A 257 -29.59 13.55 17.33
C ILE A 257 -28.54 12.61 17.94
N CYS A 258 -28.12 12.86 19.17
CA CYS A 258 -27.19 12.00 19.92
C CYS A 258 -27.67 10.54 20.00
N SER A 259 -28.97 10.31 19.97
CA SER A 259 -29.62 9.01 19.96
C SER A 259 -29.83 8.44 18.54
N GLY A 260 -29.32 9.10 17.50
CA GLY A 260 -29.43 8.69 16.09
C GLY A 260 -30.62 9.26 15.32
N GLY A 261 -31.35 10.24 15.91
CA GLY A 261 -32.37 10.99 15.20
C GLY A 261 -31.80 12.02 14.21
N MET A 262 -32.64 12.53 13.33
CA MET A 262 -32.27 13.60 12.40
C MET A 262 -32.52 14.98 13.00
N PRO A 263 -31.73 16.00 12.64
CA PRO A 263 -32.04 17.39 12.99
C PRO A 263 -33.33 17.86 12.29
N PRO A 264 -33.93 18.98 12.74
CA PRO A 264 -35.08 19.56 12.05
C PRO A 264 -34.76 19.82 10.59
N LYS A 265 -35.60 19.32 9.67
CA LYS A 265 -35.31 19.33 8.24
C LYS A 265 -35.01 20.72 7.68
N ASP A 266 -35.76 21.72 8.15
CA ASP A 266 -35.63 23.10 7.67
C ASP A 266 -34.41 23.84 8.22
N SER A 267 -33.73 23.27 9.22
CA SER A 267 -32.48 23.80 9.77
C SER A 267 -31.23 23.28 9.04
N ILE A 268 -31.31 22.21 8.29
CA ILE A 268 -30.14 21.57 7.66
C ILE A 268 -29.54 22.49 6.60
N ILE A 269 -28.28 22.91 6.79
CA ILE A 269 -27.44 23.55 5.75
C ILE A 269 -26.66 22.48 4.99
N ALA A 270 -25.98 21.60 5.72
CA ALA A 270 -25.27 20.44 5.22
C ALA A 270 -25.35 19.29 6.22
N TYR A 271 -25.50 18.06 5.72
CA TYR A 271 -25.45 16.83 6.51
C TYR A 271 -24.74 15.77 5.69
N TRP A 272 -23.48 15.51 6.01
CA TRP A 272 -22.70 14.49 5.33
C TRP A 272 -23.03 13.12 5.92
N ASP A 273 -23.88 12.37 5.20
CA ASP A 273 -24.16 10.99 5.57
C ASP A 273 -22.99 10.12 5.12
N THR A 274 -22.15 9.75 6.08
CA THR A 274 -20.93 9.00 5.86
C THR A 274 -21.17 7.55 5.43
N THR A 275 -22.43 7.08 5.48
CA THR A 275 -22.86 5.76 5.02
C THR A 275 -23.44 5.75 3.60
N GLU A 276 -23.66 6.92 3.02
CA GLU A 276 -24.16 7.03 1.65
C GLU A 276 -23.07 6.69 0.62
N GLY A 277 -23.52 6.14 -0.52
CA GLY A 277 -22.62 5.75 -1.62
C GLY A 277 -21.95 4.39 -1.43
N PHE A 278 -22.35 3.59 -0.44
CA PHE A 278 -21.89 2.21 -0.28
C PHE A 278 -22.53 1.32 -1.35
N SER A 279 -21.71 0.47 -1.97
CA SER A 279 -22.15 -0.42 -3.04
C SER A 279 -21.46 -1.79 -2.97
N GLU A 280 -21.91 -2.72 -3.81
CA GLU A 280 -21.22 -4.00 -4.04
C GLU A 280 -19.79 -3.82 -4.60
N LYS A 281 -19.52 -2.65 -5.21
CA LYS A 281 -18.22 -2.29 -5.81
C LYS A 281 -17.37 -1.41 -4.89
N GLY A 282 -17.73 -1.29 -3.62
CA GLY A 282 -16.99 -0.49 -2.65
C GLY A 282 -17.63 0.88 -2.37
N ILE A 283 -16.79 1.82 -1.93
CA ILE A 283 -17.17 3.13 -1.42
C ILE A 283 -16.30 4.18 -2.12
N SER A 284 -16.91 5.18 -2.75
CA SER A 284 -16.15 6.24 -3.41
C SER A 284 -15.36 7.11 -2.42
N ASN A 285 -14.36 7.84 -2.92
CA ASN A 285 -13.60 8.81 -2.12
C ASN A 285 -14.39 10.10 -1.81
N THR A 286 -15.60 10.24 -2.36
CA THR A 286 -16.52 11.37 -2.13
C THR A 286 -17.52 11.03 -1.04
N VAL A 287 -17.71 11.92 -0.07
CA VAL A 287 -18.75 11.83 0.97
C VAL A 287 -19.94 12.69 0.57
N ILE A 288 -21.12 12.08 0.58
CA ILE A 288 -22.37 12.69 0.09
C ILE A 288 -23.00 13.57 1.15
N ASP A 289 -23.32 14.80 0.77
CA ASP A 289 -24.24 15.67 1.52
C ASP A 289 -25.69 15.35 1.16
N ILE A 290 -26.45 14.83 2.11
CA ILE A 290 -27.90 14.58 1.94
C ILE A 290 -28.75 15.81 2.20
N GLY A 291 -28.15 16.92 2.66
CA GLY A 291 -28.80 18.20 2.88
C GLY A 291 -29.31 18.86 1.58
N PRO A 292 -30.01 20.00 1.67
CA PRO A 292 -30.62 20.64 0.52
C PRO A 292 -29.61 21.23 -0.48
N ASN A 293 -28.41 21.61 -0.02
CA ASN A 293 -27.42 22.32 -0.83
C ASN A 293 -26.45 21.38 -1.59
N LYS A 294 -26.46 20.08 -1.31
CA LYS A 294 -25.62 19.07 -1.98
C LYS A 294 -24.12 19.38 -1.95
N LEU A 295 -23.63 19.81 -0.80
CA LEU A 295 -22.25 20.19 -0.54
C LEU A 295 -21.36 18.95 -0.33
N ASN A 296 -21.19 18.12 -1.34
CA ASN A 296 -20.38 16.92 -1.24
C ASN A 296 -18.94 17.25 -0.87
N ALA A 297 -18.29 16.34 -0.15
CA ALA A 297 -16.92 16.49 0.30
C ALA A 297 -16.00 15.46 -0.37
N GLU A 298 -14.87 15.92 -0.89
CA GLU A 298 -13.87 15.10 -1.57
C GLU A 298 -12.72 14.75 -0.62
N GLY A 299 -12.31 13.46 -0.64
CA GLY A 299 -11.21 12.96 0.18
C GLY A 299 -9.84 13.28 -0.39
N PHE A 300 -8.94 13.74 0.47
CA PHE A 300 -7.53 13.96 0.18
C PHE A 300 -6.69 12.97 0.98
N ASN A 301 -5.69 12.36 0.35
CA ASN A 301 -4.84 11.32 0.93
C ASN A 301 -5.64 10.13 1.50
N HIS A 302 -6.75 9.77 0.85
CA HIS A 302 -7.60 8.61 1.11
C HIS A 302 -7.95 8.43 2.60
N PRO A 303 -8.84 9.26 3.18
CA PRO A 303 -9.43 8.94 4.47
C PRO A 303 -10.04 7.54 4.44
N VAL A 304 -9.79 6.73 5.47
CA VAL A 304 -10.21 5.33 5.46
C VAL A 304 -11.70 5.24 5.77
N ARG A 305 -12.49 4.65 4.86
CA ARG A 305 -13.94 4.48 4.94
C ARG A 305 -14.35 3.02 5.12
N GLY A 306 -15.65 2.77 5.30
CA GLY A 306 -16.17 1.42 5.55
C GLY A 306 -15.68 0.87 6.89
N LEU A 307 -15.52 1.76 7.87
CA LEU A 307 -15.12 1.44 9.24
C LEU A 307 -16.33 1.50 10.17
N THR A 308 -16.23 0.78 11.29
CA THR A 308 -17.28 0.74 12.30
C THR A 308 -17.61 2.15 12.82
N GLY A 309 -18.91 2.49 12.79
CA GLY A 309 -19.45 3.76 13.26
C GLY A 309 -19.75 3.77 14.75
N TRP A 310 -20.28 4.91 15.25
CA TRP A 310 -20.65 5.10 16.64
C TRP A 310 -21.71 4.09 17.12
N ASN A 311 -22.53 3.56 16.22
CA ASN A 311 -23.67 2.66 16.47
C ASN A 311 -23.42 1.20 16.08
N TRP A 312 -22.16 0.80 15.79
CA TRP A 312 -21.86 -0.58 15.40
C TRP A 312 -22.25 -1.59 16.49
N THR A 313 -23.03 -2.59 16.13
CA THR A 313 -23.59 -3.59 17.04
C THR A 313 -22.74 -4.85 17.21
N GLY A 314 -21.69 -5.03 16.43
CA GLY A 314 -20.87 -6.26 16.42
C GLY A 314 -21.55 -7.48 15.77
N LYS A 315 -22.74 -7.32 15.20
CA LYS A 315 -23.49 -8.45 14.57
C LYS A 315 -23.02 -8.73 13.14
N ASN A 316 -22.48 -7.73 12.46
CA ASN A 316 -21.97 -7.84 11.10
C ASN A 316 -20.54 -7.31 11.05
N ASP A 317 -19.71 -7.96 10.26
CA ASP A 317 -18.34 -7.55 9.95
C ASP A 317 -18.20 -6.96 8.54
N ASN A 318 -19.33 -6.73 7.86
CA ASN A 318 -19.41 -6.32 6.46
C ASN A 318 -20.29 -5.08 6.31
N PHE A 319 -19.69 -3.97 5.90
CA PHE A 319 -20.40 -2.71 5.68
C PHE A 319 -21.52 -2.80 4.62
N ARG A 320 -21.43 -3.73 3.67
CA ARG A 320 -22.48 -3.93 2.65
C ARG A 320 -23.76 -4.56 3.22
N LEU A 321 -23.65 -5.31 4.32
CA LEU A 321 -24.78 -5.95 4.99
C LEU A 321 -25.45 -5.06 6.06
N ALA A 322 -24.68 -4.14 6.62
CA ALA A 322 -25.14 -3.22 7.65
C ALA A 322 -24.60 -1.79 7.44
N PRO A 323 -24.84 -1.16 6.28
CA PRO A 323 -24.19 0.12 5.91
C PRO A 323 -24.39 1.19 6.98
N ASN A 324 -25.55 1.29 7.60
CA ASN A 324 -25.86 2.29 8.64
C ASN A 324 -24.98 2.19 9.90
N GLU A 325 -24.31 1.07 10.11
CA GLU A 325 -23.40 0.85 11.24
C GLU A 325 -21.92 1.16 10.90
N TYR A 326 -21.62 1.58 9.65
CA TYR A 326 -20.26 1.75 9.11
C TYR A 326 -19.95 3.18 8.65
N GLY A 327 -20.51 4.17 9.36
CA GLY A 327 -20.28 5.58 9.05
C GLY A 327 -18.92 6.13 9.47
N GLY A 328 -18.09 5.37 10.17
CA GLY A 328 -16.76 5.84 10.60
C GLY A 328 -15.85 6.12 9.41
N ILE A 329 -15.34 7.36 9.32
CA ILE A 329 -14.25 7.76 8.42
C ILE A 329 -13.04 8.09 9.28
N GLU A 330 -11.93 7.40 9.09
CA GLU A 330 -10.71 7.60 9.88
C GLU A 330 -9.72 8.52 9.16
N PHE A 331 -9.21 9.47 9.91
CA PHE A 331 -8.27 10.49 9.46
C PHE A 331 -6.94 10.35 10.20
N HIS A 332 -5.84 10.55 9.46
CA HIS A 332 -4.48 10.46 9.97
C HIS A 332 -3.66 11.68 9.53
N PRO A 333 -3.02 12.41 10.48
CA PRO A 333 -2.19 13.57 10.16
C PRO A 333 -0.96 13.27 9.31
N ASP A 334 -0.49 12.04 9.31
CA ASP A 334 0.69 11.52 8.63
C ASP A 334 0.37 10.67 7.38
N SER A 335 -0.88 10.65 6.93
CA SER A 335 -1.28 9.96 5.70
C SER A 335 -0.77 10.69 4.45
N LEU A 336 -0.28 9.93 3.47
CA LEU A 336 0.08 10.43 2.15
C LEU A 336 -0.16 9.39 1.06
N THR A 337 -0.97 9.74 0.05
CA THR A 337 -1.16 8.94 -1.15
C THR A 337 -0.79 9.69 -2.43
N ASP A 338 -0.86 11.02 -2.47
CA ASP A 338 -0.45 11.82 -3.62
C ASP A 338 0.32 13.06 -3.12
N ALA A 339 1.60 13.16 -3.46
CA ALA A 339 2.45 14.29 -3.08
C ALA A 339 2.09 15.59 -3.82
N ARG A 340 1.39 15.49 -4.95
CA ARG A 340 0.91 16.62 -5.76
C ARG A 340 1.97 17.65 -6.11
N TRP A 341 3.21 17.18 -6.33
CA TRP A 341 4.28 18.06 -6.79
C TRP A 341 4.00 18.56 -8.21
N LYS A 342 4.55 19.72 -8.54
CA LYS A 342 4.48 20.23 -9.90
C LYS A 342 5.22 19.31 -10.87
N VAL A 343 4.74 19.23 -12.09
CA VAL A 343 5.44 18.54 -13.19
C VAL A 343 6.76 19.25 -13.45
N TRP A 344 7.86 18.50 -13.35
CA TRP A 344 9.18 18.98 -13.71
C TRP A 344 9.42 18.88 -15.22
N LYS A 345 9.12 17.72 -15.80
CA LYS A 345 9.24 17.42 -17.22
C LYS A 345 8.19 16.41 -17.65
N THR A 346 7.69 16.57 -18.89
CA THR A 346 6.92 15.55 -19.62
C THR A 346 7.82 14.97 -20.70
N MET A 347 7.88 13.65 -20.80
CA MET A 347 8.62 12.93 -21.84
C MET A 347 7.66 12.08 -22.65
N LYS A 348 7.74 12.20 -24.00
CA LYS A 348 7.10 11.25 -24.90
C LYS A 348 8.01 10.05 -25.08
N ILE A 349 7.50 8.85 -24.77
CA ILE A 349 8.27 7.62 -24.94
C ILE A 349 8.53 7.36 -26.44
N PRO A 350 9.79 7.23 -26.87
CA PRO A 350 10.11 6.95 -28.26
C PRO A 350 9.46 5.64 -28.75
N GLU A 351 8.91 5.64 -29.95
CA GLU A 351 8.32 4.44 -30.57
C GLU A 351 9.35 3.31 -30.76
N SER A 352 10.65 3.66 -30.84
CA SER A 352 11.76 2.72 -30.99
C SER A 352 12.28 2.17 -29.66
N LEU A 353 11.85 2.74 -28.53
CA LEU A 353 12.34 2.30 -27.22
C LEU A 353 11.80 0.90 -26.93
N ARG A 354 12.68 -0.09 -26.70
CA ARG A 354 12.24 -1.47 -26.41
C ARG A 354 11.56 -1.55 -25.04
N SER A 355 10.71 -2.53 -24.87
CA SER A 355 10.10 -2.83 -23.56
C SER A 355 11.18 -3.15 -22.53
N GLY A 356 11.00 -2.68 -21.28
CA GLY A 356 12.00 -2.87 -20.23
C GLY A 356 11.80 -1.97 -19.01
N VAL A 357 12.78 -2.01 -18.12
CA VAL A 357 12.83 -1.21 -16.88
C VAL A 357 13.72 0.01 -17.14
N TYR A 358 13.19 1.19 -16.89
CA TYR A 358 13.87 2.47 -17.15
C TYR A 358 13.85 3.37 -15.92
N ALA A 359 14.75 4.34 -15.90
CA ALA A 359 14.71 5.42 -14.93
C ALA A 359 15.23 6.73 -15.53
N ILE A 360 14.74 7.85 -15.00
CA ILE A 360 15.49 9.10 -15.08
C ILE A 360 16.45 9.12 -13.91
N ARG A 361 17.76 9.00 -14.22
CA ARG A 361 18.83 9.13 -13.23
C ARG A 361 19.16 10.61 -13.09
N LEU A 362 18.97 11.15 -11.89
CA LEU A 362 19.33 12.52 -11.54
C LEU A 362 20.60 12.53 -10.67
N LYS A 363 21.52 13.45 -10.95
CA LYS A 363 22.75 13.67 -10.16
C LYS A 363 23.00 15.15 -9.92
N ALA A 364 23.27 15.51 -8.66
CA ALA A 364 23.67 16.89 -8.33
C ALA A 364 24.77 16.97 -7.26
N GLY A 365 25.05 15.88 -6.55
CA GLY A 365 26.01 15.85 -5.46
C GLY A 365 26.80 14.55 -5.36
N LYS A 366 27.50 14.42 -4.26
CA LYS A 366 28.15 13.17 -3.86
C LYS A 366 27.30 12.51 -2.75
N GLY A 367 27.35 11.21 -2.66
CA GLY A 367 26.58 10.43 -1.69
C GLY A 367 25.23 10.00 -2.22
N GLU A 368 24.56 9.21 -1.43
CA GLU A 368 23.33 8.49 -1.79
C GLU A 368 22.16 9.43 -2.05
N LEU A 369 22.00 10.50 -1.25
CA LEU A 369 20.91 11.47 -1.39
C LEU A 369 21.11 12.45 -2.56
N GLY A 370 22.33 12.59 -3.09
CA GLY A 370 22.65 13.42 -4.26
C GLY A 370 22.42 12.72 -5.60
N GLU A 371 21.96 11.48 -5.61
CA GLU A 371 21.58 10.68 -6.78
C GLU A 371 20.16 10.12 -6.61
N GLU A 372 19.33 10.22 -7.64
CA GLU A 372 17.98 9.65 -7.66
C GLU A 372 17.74 8.86 -8.94
N TYR A 373 16.98 7.79 -8.83
CA TYR A 373 16.48 7.00 -9.96
C TYR A 373 14.94 7.01 -9.94
N ILE A 374 14.33 7.82 -10.80
CA ILE A 374 12.87 7.85 -10.96
C ILE A 374 12.47 6.73 -11.89
N VAL A 375 12.10 5.59 -11.34
CA VAL A 375 11.85 4.34 -12.07
C VAL A 375 10.48 4.33 -12.71
N PHE A 376 10.39 3.80 -13.94
CA PHE A 376 9.17 3.51 -14.66
C PHE A 376 9.36 2.33 -15.61
N PHE A 377 8.26 1.74 -16.08
CA PHE A 377 8.28 0.57 -16.94
C PHE A 377 7.75 0.92 -18.33
N VAL A 378 8.50 0.57 -19.37
CA VAL A 378 8.05 0.73 -20.75
C VAL A 378 7.51 -0.61 -21.25
N ARG A 379 6.22 -0.64 -21.52
CA ARG A 379 5.54 -1.80 -22.10
C ARG A 379 5.37 -1.67 -23.61
N PRO A 380 5.26 -2.78 -24.34
CA PRO A 380 5.11 -2.72 -25.79
C PRO A 380 3.73 -2.19 -26.17
N LYS A 381 3.67 -1.38 -27.22
CA LYS A 381 2.41 -0.99 -27.86
C LYS A 381 1.78 -2.18 -28.61
N ASN A 382 2.62 -2.99 -29.25
CA ASN A 382 2.25 -4.20 -29.97
C ASN A 382 3.19 -5.34 -29.54
N PRO A 383 2.75 -6.22 -28.63
CA PRO A 383 3.57 -7.36 -28.18
C PRO A 383 4.04 -8.24 -29.35
N LYS A 384 5.34 -8.54 -29.38
CA LYS A 384 5.95 -9.42 -30.40
C LYS A 384 6.78 -10.53 -29.76
N SER A 385 7.21 -10.34 -28.53
CA SER A 385 7.97 -11.31 -27.78
C SER A 385 7.12 -12.53 -27.41
N LYS A 386 7.75 -13.69 -27.27
CA LYS A 386 7.11 -14.88 -26.72
C LYS A 386 7.17 -14.91 -25.19
N LEU A 387 8.02 -14.10 -24.60
CA LEU A 387 8.33 -14.04 -23.18
C LEU A 387 7.91 -12.70 -22.59
N CYS A 388 7.26 -12.73 -21.44
CA CYS A 388 6.91 -11.57 -20.66
C CYS A 388 7.47 -11.70 -19.24
N PHE A 389 8.04 -10.62 -18.72
CA PHE A 389 8.36 -10.45 -17.32
C PHE A 389 7.26 -9.62 -16.67
N LEU A 390 6.53 -10.23 -15.72
CA LEU A 390 5.49 -9.57 -14.93
C LEU A 390 6.11 -8.99 -13.66
N VAL A 391 6.20 -7.66 -13.62
CA VAL A 391 6.78 -6.92 -12.49
C VAL A 391 5.79 -6.84 -11.35
N PRO A 392 6.13 -7.29 -10.13
CA PRO A 392 5.23 -7.28 -8.99
C PRO A 392 5.13 -5.89 -8.34
N THR A 393 4.62 -4.91 -9.10
CA THR A 393 4.53 -3.50 -8.66
C THR A 393 3.61 -3.31 -7.46
N ALA A 394 2.59 -4.15 -7.27
CA ALA A 394 1.75 -4.13 -6.08
C ALA A 394 2.56 -4.44 -4.81
N THR A 395 3.50 -5.38 -4.88
CA THR A 395 4.45 -5.66 -3.79
C THR A 395 5.39 -4.46 -3.56
N TYR A 396 5.90 -3.84 -4.63
CA TYR A 396 6.73 -2.63 -4.47
C TYR A 396 5.98 -1.51 -3.75
N LEU A 397 4.69 -1.33 -4.05
CA LEU A 397 3.84 -0.37 -3.34
C LEU A 397 3.63 -0.75 -1.87
N ALA A 398 3.46 -2.04 -1.57
CA ALA A 398 3.27 -2.49 -0.21
C ALA A 398 4.48 -2.18 0.68
N TYR A 399 5.70 -2.33 0.15
CA TYR A 399 6.96 -2.04 0.84
C TYR A 399 7.46 -0.59 0.63
N ALA A 400 6.72 0.25 -0.10
CA ALA A 400 7.16 1.60 -0.42
C ALA A 400 7.44 2.44 0.83
N ASN A 401 8.71 2.80 1.04
CA ASN A 401 9.19 3.58 2.18
C ASN A 401 9.03 2.90 3.56
N GLU A 402 9.08 1.55 3.64
CA GLU A 402 8.94 0.82 4.90
C GLU A 402 9.97 1.28 5.95
N LYS A 403 9.59 1.24 7.22
CA LYS A 403 10.39 1.67 8.37
C LYS A 403 10.70 0.53 9.35
N LEU A 404 10.50 -0.72 8.96
CA LEU A 404 10.65 -1.91 9.80
C LEU A 404 12.01 -1.98 10.51
N SER A 405 13.08 -1.55 9.85
CA SER A 405 14.45 -1.60 10.39
C SER A 405 14.67 -0.74 11.62
N PHE A 406 13.81 0.24 11.88
CA PHE A 406 13.94 1.11 13.05
C PHE A 406 13.31 0.52 14.32
N ASP A 407 12.60 -0.60 14.21
CA ASP A 407 12.17 -1.41 15.36
C ASP A 407 13.20 -2.52 15.63
N ALA A 408 14.39 -2.14 16.09
CA ALA A 408 15.50 -3.05 16.32
C ALA A 408 15.18 -4.15 17.36
N GLN A 409 14.25 -3.95 18.27
CA GLN A 409 13.84 -4.94 19.25
C GLN A 409 13.12 -6.13 18.62
N ILE A 410 12.44 -5.92 17.51
CA ILE A 410 11.76 -6.97 16.75
C ILE A 410 12.65 -7.47 15.61
N ILE A 411 13.27 -6.57 14.87
CA ILE A 411 14.01 -6.90 13.64
C ILE A 411 15.25 -7.75 13.94
N GLN A 412 16.07 -7.37 14.91
CA GLN A 412 17.30 -8.11 15.20
C GLN A 412 17.05 -9.57 15.63
N PRO A 413 16.10 -9.91 16.51
CA PRO A 413 15.75 -11.30 16.76
C PRO A 413 15.18 -12.03 15.54
N MET A 414 14.41 -11.36 14.69
CA MET A 414 13.78 -11.96 13.51
C MET A 414 14.79 -12.26 12.40
N THR A 415 15.77 -11.38 12.20
CA THR A 415 16.77 -11.50 11.12
C THR A 415 18.09 -12.10 11.55
N GLY A 416 18.32 -12.33 12.85
CA GLY A 416 19.59 -12.83 13.38
C GLY A 416 20.76 -11.85 13.27
N GLN A 417 20.54 -10.62 12.79
CA GLN A 417 21.59 -9.64 12.55
C GLN A 417 21.12 -8.20 12.84
N PRO A 418 22.05 -7.27 13.13
CA PRO A 418 21.68 -5.86 13.29
C PRO A 418 21.33 -5.24 11.94
N PRO A 419 20.36 -4.30 11.90
CA PRO A 419 20.04 -3.54 10.69
C PRO A 419 21.23 -2.75 10.15
N ILE A 420 21.35 -2.65 8.83
CA ILE A 420 22.35 -1.85 8.12
C ILE A 420 21.65 -0.58 7.60
N ILE A 421 21.75 0.49 8.35
CA ILE A 421 21.05 1.75 8.08
C ILE A 421 21.89 2.63 7.15
N THR A 422 21.28 3.13 6.07
CA THR A 422 21.88 4.05 5.09
C THR A 422 21.34 5.48 5.25
N ASP A 423 21.87 6.42 4.48
CA ASP A 423 21.40 7.81 4.48
C ASP A 423 19.95 7.91 3.96
N ILE A 424 19.56 7.08 3.00
CA ILE A 424 18.18 6.99 2.49
C ILE A 424 17.22 6.49 3.57
N ASP A 425 17.62 5.49 4.35
CA ASP A 425 16.82 4.98 5.47
C ASP A 425 16.57 6.07 6.51
N ILE A 426 17.62 6.80 6.88
CA ILE A 426 17.54 7.91 7.82
C ILE A 426 16.61 9.02 7.28
N GLU A 427 16.72 9.32 5.99
CA GLU A 427 15.92 10.37 5.35
C GLU A 427 14.43 10.01 5.36
N ARG A 428 14.06 8.79 4.93
CA ARG A 428 12.66 8.35 4.94
C ARG A 428 12.07 8.22 6.35
N TYR A 429 12.89 7.84 7.34
CA TYR A 429 12.45 7.78 8.74
C TYR A 429 12.11 9.16 9.30
N LYS A 430 12.94 10.16 9.01
CA LYS A 430 12.79 11.53 9.53
C LYS A 430 11.69 12.35 8.85
N ASN A 431 11.32 11.99 7.62
CA ASN A 431 10.43 12.81 6.80
C ASN A 431 9.12 12.10 6.48
N PRO A 432 8.02 12.40 7.20
CA PRO A 432 6.70 11.86 6.90
C PRO A 432 6.17 12.29 5.53
N GLU A 433 6.79 13.30 4.91
CA GLU A 433 6.46 13.81 3.57
C GLU A 433 6.69 12.81 2.43
N PHE A 434 7.32 11.65 2.68
CA PHE A 434 7.44 10.55 1.72
C PHE A 434 6.34 9.49 1.88
N GLY A 435 5.53 9.60 2.94
CA GLY A 435 4.49 8.64 3.29
C GLY A 435 5.02 7.32 3.86
N LEU A 436 4.10 6.50 4.30
CA LEU A 436 4.34 5.23 5.00
C LEU A 436 4.06 4.03 4.09
N SER A 437 4.60 2.87 4.42
CA SER A 437 4.31 1.59 3.78
C SER A 437 3.10 0.90 4.42
N THR A 438 2.61 -0.16 3.76
CA THR A 438 1.57 -1.00 4.38
C THR A 438 2.11 -1.93 5.48
N TYR A 439 3.38 -1.85 5.81
CA TYR A 439 4.01 -2.51 6.95
C TYR A 439 4.18 -1.59 8.15
N ASP A 440 3.95 -0.28 7.96
CA ASP A 440 4.03 0.71 9.02
C ASP A 440 2.67 0.92 9.70
N SER A 441 2.71 1.59 10.83
CA SER A 441 1.55 2.13 11.52
C SER A 441 1.63 3.65 11.53
N PHE A 442 0.47 4.31 11.53
CA PHE A 442 0.37 5.74 11.80
C PHE A 442 0.77 6.05 13.25
N ASP A 443 1.02 7.31 13.57
CA ASP A 443 1.41 7.76 14.91
C ASP A 443 0.44 7.33 16.01
N ASP A 444 -0.81 7.03 15.68
CA ASP A 444 -1.83 6.55 16.60
C ASP A 444 -1.83 5.02 16.81
N GLY A 445 -1.00 4.29 16.08
CA GLY A 445 -0.86 2.84 16.10
C GLY A 445 -1.83 2.09 15.18
N SER A 446 -2.66 2.78 14.39
CA SER A 446 -3.49 2.14 13.37
C SER A 446 -2.66 1.79 12.13
N GLY A 447 -3.07 0.75 11.41
CA GLY A 447 -2.33 0.25 10.24
C GLY A 447 -2.53 1.12 8.99
N VAL A 448 -1.49 1.21 8.18
CA VAL A 448 -1.51 1.95 6.91
C VAL A 448 -2.17 1.10 5.83
N CYS A 449 -3.40 1.46 5.44
CA CYS A 449 -4.19 0.71 4.47
C CYS A 449 -3.85 1.05 3.01
N PHE A 450 -3.36 2.26 2.73
CA PHE A 450 -3.15 2.77 1.37
C PHE A 450 -1.68 2.99 1.05
N SER A 451 -1.27 2.61 -0.16
CA SER A 451 0.03 2.95 -0.75
C SER A 451 -0.10 3.30 -2.22
N SER A 452 0.77 4.18 -2.73
CA SER A 452 0.69 4.67 -4.09
C SER A 452 2.07 4.96 -4.71
N TYR A 453 2.12 5.10 -6.04
CA TYR A 453 3.30 5.56 -6.75
C TYR A 453 3.31 7.07 -7.08
N LYS A 454 2.25 7.84 -6.71
CA LYS A 454 2.24 9.30 -6.88
C LYS A 454 2.93 10.04 -5.72
N ARG A 455 4.01 9.45 -5.25
CA ARG A 455 4.89 9.98 -4.21
C ARG A 455 6.29 9.42 -4.40
N PRO A 456 7.36 10.05 -3.87
CA PRO A 456 8.68 9.45 -3.91
C PRO A 456 8.71 8.11 -3.19
N ILE A 457 9.26 7.09 -3.84
CA ILE A 457 9.48 5.76 -3.26
C ILE A 457 10.99 5.56 -3.18
N LEU A 458 11.58 5.90 -2.03
CA LEU A 458 13.02 5.99 -1.85
C LEU A 458 13.71 4.62 -1.94
N ASN A 459 13.00 3.54 -1.69
CA ASN A 459 13.49 2.17 -1.78
C ASN A 459 13.17 1.47 -3.12
N MET A 460 12.46 2.11 -4.06
CA MET A 460 12.26 1.59 -5.42
C MET A 460 13.35 2.15 -6.36
N ARG A 461 14.59 1.73 -6.14
CA ARG A 461 15.78 2.17 -6.91
C ARG A 461 16.77 1.04 -7.06
N PRO A 462 17.63 1.03 -8.11
CA PRO A 462 18.73 0.08 -8.18
C PRO A 462 19.68 0.26 -7.00
N LYS A 463 20.43 -0.77 -6.67
CA LYS A 463 21.39 -0.85 -5.56
C LYS A 463 20.80 -0.78 -4.15
N TYR A 464 19.48 -0.54 -4.02
CA TYR A 464 18.85 -0.53 -2.71
C TYR A 464 18.93 -1.91 -2.04
N ARG A 465 19.35 -1.89 -0.79
CA ARG A 465 19.34 -3.06 0.10
C ARG A 465 18.41 -2.77 1.26
N ILE A 466 17.47 -3.66 1.51
CA ILE A 466 16.58 -3.51 2.68
C ILE A 466 17.40 -3.54 3.96
N SER A 467 17.32 -2.49 4.75
CA SER A 467 18.24 -2.26 5.88
C SER A 467 18.09 -3.30 7.00
N SER A 468 16.90 -3.92 7.15
CA SER A 468 16.68 -5.01 8.11
C SER A 468 17.45 -6.29 7.77
N MET A 469 17.73 -6.56 6.50
CA MET A 469 18.31 -7.80 6.01
C MET A 469 19.67 -7.63 5.30
N GLY A 470 19.98 -6.42 4.81
CA GLY A 470 21.23 -6.12 4.11
C GLY A 470 21.36 -6.73 2.71
N ILE A 471 20.26 -7.21 2.13
CA ILE A 471 20.18 -7.77 0.76
C ILE A 471 19.33 -6.90 -0.16
N THR A 472 19.46 -7.09 -1.46
CA THR A 472 18.55 -6.43 -2.44
C THR A 472 17.11 -6.94 -2.26
N TRP A 473 16.15 -6.02 -2.35
CA TRP A 473 14.73 -6.30 -2.14
C TRP A 473 13.85 -5.61 -3.18
N CYS A 474 12.73 -6.23 -3.55
CA CYS A 474 11.82 -5.72 -4.58
C CYS A 474 12.53 -5.46 -5.91
N LEU A 475 12.51 -4.23 -6.45
CA LEU A 475 13.04 -3.90 -7.76
C LEU A 475 14.49 -4.37 -8.01
N PRO A 476 15.50 -4.09 -7.16
CA PRO A 476 16.85 -4.55 -7.45
C PRO A 476 17.01 -6.07 -7.36
N ALA A 477 16.21 -6.78 -6.57
CA ALA A 477 16.15 -8.23 -6.57
C ALA A 477 15.60 -8.78 -7.90
N ASP A 478 14.53 -8.18 -8.41
CA ASP A 478 13.90 -8.54 -9.68
C ASP A 478 14.77 -8.23 -10.91
N LEU A 479 15.61 -7.18 -10.79
CA LEU A 479 16.63 -6.91 -11.81
C LEU A 479 17.67 -8.03 -11.95
N SER A 480 17.78 -8.95 -11.00
CA SER A 480 18.60 -10.18 -11.18
C SER A 480 18.02 -11.09 -12.27
N ILE A 481 16.70 -11.18 -12.38
CA ILE A 481 16.01 -11.94 -13.42
C ILE A 481 16.16 -11.22 -14.77
N ILE A 482 15.97 -9.89 -14.80
CA ILE A 482 16.17 -9.05 -15.99
C ILE A 482 17.62 -9.21 -16.49
N GLY A 483 18.63 -9.09 -15.60
CA GLY A 483 20.03 -9.29 -15.95
C GLY A 483 20.30 -10.68 -16.52
N TRP A 484 19.64 -11.71 -16.00
CA TRP A 484 19.74 -13.07 -16.52
C TRP A 484 19.15 -13.18 -17.94
N LEU A 485 18.00 -12.53 -18.19
CA LEU A 485 17.37 -12.51 -19.53
C LEU A 485 18.27 -11.81 -20.55
N GLU A 486 18.86 -10.67 -20.20
CA GLU A 486 19.79 -9.92 -21.04
C GLU A 486 21.09 -10.72 -21.30
N HIS A 487 21.67 -11.31 -20.27
CA HIS A 487 22.89 -12.14 -20.40
C HIS A 487 22.68 -13.31 -21.38
N ASN A 488 21.52 -13.96 -21.33
CA ASN A 488 21.18 -15.07 -22.21
C ASN A 488 20.55 -14.63 -23.54
N GLN A 489 20.46 -13.32 -23.82
CA GLN A 489 19.97 -12.72 -25.07
C GLN A 489 18.51 -13.12 -25.42
N TYR A 490 17.65 -13.23 -24.40
CA TYR A 490 16.24 -13.43 -24.63
C TYR A 490 15.56 -12.13 -25.08
N GLU A 491 14.66 -12.25 -26.06
CA GLU A 491 13.68 -11.21 -26.34
C GLU A 491 12.52 -11.34 -25.35
N TYR A 492 12.20 -10.28 -24.65
CA TYR A 492 11.12 -10.24 -23.66
C TYR A 492 10.45 -8.87 -23.63
N ASP A 493 9.21 -8.86 -23.19
CA ASP A 493 8.46 -7.66 -22.84
C ASP A 493 8.28 -7.57 -21.34
N VAL A 494 8.04 -6.34 -20.85
CA VAL A 494 7.77 -6.05 -19.43
C VAL A 494 6.36 -5.51 -19.32
N ILE A 495 5.59 -6.01 -18.37
CA ILE A 495 4.29 -5.47 -17.93
C ILE A 495 4.27 -5.42 -16.40
N THR A 496 3.37 -4.62 -15.84
CA THR A 496 3.22 -4.44 -14.39
C THR A 496 1.94 -5.08 -13.86
N ASP A 497 1.85 -5.27 -12.55
CA ASP A 497 0.61 -5.67 -11.88
C ASP A 497 -0.54 -4.71 -12.17
N GLU A 498 -0.26 -3.39 -12.28
CA GLU A 498 -1.28 -2.40 -12.65
C GLU A 498 -1.84 -2.66 -14.06
N ASP A 499 -0.96 -3.00 -15.01
CA ASP A 499 -1.39 -3.36 -16.37
C ASP A 499 -2.26 -4.63 -16.35
N LEU A 500 -1.84 -5.63 -15.58
CA LEU A 500 -2.58 -6.90 -15.42
C LEU A 500 -3.93 -6.66 -14.72
N HIS A 501 -3.98 -5.83 -13.69
CA HIS A 501 -5.23 -5.46 -13.02
C HIS A 501 -6.22 -4.79 -13.99
N LYS A 502 -5.71 -3.89 -14.83
CA LYS A 502 -6.52 -3.06 -15.72
C LYS A 502 -7.01 -3.82 -16.97
N GLU A 503 -6.14 -4.61 -17.58
CA GLU A 503 -6.39 -5.28 -18.88
C GLU A 503 -6.74 -6.77 -18.72
N GLY A 504 -6.56 -7.35 -17.54
CA GLY A 504 -6.86 -8.76 -17.26
C GLY A 504 -6.05 -9.71 -18.14
N LEU A 505 -6.68 -10.78 -18.60
CA LEU A 505 -6.06 -11.78 -19.47
C LEU A 505 -5.43 -11.18 -20.75
N ASP A 506 -6.01 -10.12 -21.30
CA ASP A 506 -5.51 -9.51 -22.55
C ASP A 506 -4.09 -8.94 -22.40
N ALA A 507 -3.68 -8.57 -21.17
CA ALA A 507 -2.31 -8.12 -20.90
C ALA A 507 -1.26 -9.21 -21.11
N ILE A 508 -1.58 -10.47 -20.80
CA ILE A 508 -0.62 -11.59 -20.79
C ILE A 508 -0.86 -12.66 -21.88
N LYS A 509 -2.08 -12.73 -22.42
CA LYS A 509 -2.46 -13.69 -23.46
C LYS A 509 -1.55 -13.71 -24.70
N PRO A 510 -0.94 -12.60 -25.15
CA PRO A 510 -0.04 -12.63 -26.31
C PRO A 510 1.23 -13.48 -26.09
N TYR A 511 1.61 -13.73 -24.86
CA TYR A 511 2.86 -14.38 -24.52
C TYR A 511 2.69 -15.89 -24.34
N LYS A 512 3.72 -16.64 -24.70
CA LYS A 512 3.79 -18.09 -24.45
C LYS A 512 4.23 -18.40 -23.03
N CYS A 513 5.13 -17.59 -22.51
CA CYS A 513 5.71 -17.73 -21.19
C CYS A 513 5.63 -16.40 -20.45
N VAL A 514 5.09 -16.43 -19.24
CA VAL A 514 5.12 -15.34 -18.28
C VAL A 514 6.01 -15.73 -17.11
N ILE A 515 6.98 -14.87 -16.78
CA ILE A 515 7.87 -15.02 -15.63
C ILE A 515 7.47 -13.97 -14.60
N THR A 516 7.26 -14.35 -13.36
CA THR A 516 7.00 -13.41 -12.25
C THR A 516 8.32 -12.83 -11.71
N GLY A 517 8.22 -11.76 -10.92
CA GLY A 517 9.32 -11.32 -10.05
C GLY A 517 9.55 -12.27 -8.86
N THR A 518 10.51 -11.90 -8.02
CA THR A 518 10.95 -12.69 -6.86
C THR A 518 9.92 -12.73 -5.72
N HIS A 519 8.99 -11.76 -5.66
CA HIS A 519 8.03 -11.66 -4.56
C HIS A 519 6.68 -11.05 -5.01
N PRO A 520 5.83 -11.78 -5.78
CA PRO A 520 4.51 -11.30 -6.22
C PRO A 520 3.44 -11.51 -5.12
N GLU A 521 3.63 -10.91 -3.96
CA GLU A 521 2.88 -11.16 -2.71
C GLU A 521 1.45 -10.59 -2.75
N TYR A 522 1.26 -9.42 -3.36
CA TYR A 522 0.01 -8.65 -3.34
C TYR A 522 -0.73 -8.76 -4.66
N THR A 523 -1.96 -9.27 -4.63
CA THR A 523 -2.71 -9.58 -5.85
C THR A 523 -4.17 -9.20 -5.72
N SER A 524 -4.72 -8.50 -6.73
CA SER A 524 -6.16 -8.26 -6.82
C SER A 524 -6.90 -9.46 -7.42
N GLU A 525 -8.22 -9.51 -7.26
CA GLU A 525 -9.05 -10.57 -7.87
C GLU A 525 -8.90 -10.61 -9.40
N LYS A 526 -8.94 -9.45 -10.06
CA LYS A 526 -8.76 -9.34 -11.52
C LYS A 526 -7.42 -9.89 -12.00
N MET A 527 -6.35 -9.65 -11.23
CA MET A 527 -5.02 -10.18 -11.54
C MET A 527 -4.97 -11.70 -11.37
N LEU A 528 -5.52 -12.21 -10.26
CA LEU A 528 -5.54 -13.63 -9.96
C LEU A 528 -6.34 -14.39 -11.02
N ASP A 529 -7.53 -13.90 -11.38
CA ASP A 529 -8.39 -14.46 -12.46
C ASP A 529 -7.64 -14.48 -13.79
N ALA A 530 -6.95 -13.40 -14.13
CA ALA A 530 -6.20 -13.30 -15.38
C ALA A 530 -5.09 -14.37 -15.49
N VAL A 531 -4.38 -14.64 -14.39
CA VAL A 531 -3.32 -15.67 -14.37
C VAL A 531 -3.92 -17.09 -14.42
N GLU A 532 -5.02 -17.35 -13.71
CA GLU A 532 -5.74 -18.63 -13.77
C GLU A 532 -6.24 -18.90 -15.20
N ASP A 533 -6.88 -17.91 -15.82
CA ASP A 533 -7.36 -18.01 -17.20
C ASP A 533 -6.21 -18.21 -18.19
N TYR A 534 -5.09 -17.48 -18.02
CA TYR A 534 -3.91 -17.62 -18.85
C TYR A 534 -3.38 -19.07 -18.86
N ILE A 535 -3.22 -19.67 -17.69
CA ILE A 535 -2.76 -21.05 -17.55
C ILE A 535 -3.76 -22.02 -18.18
N SER A 536 -5.06 -21.84 -17.95
CA SER A 536 -6.12 -22.69 -18.48
C SER A 536 -6.27 -22.62 -20.00
N GLU A 537 -5.93 -21.45 -20.58
CA GLU A 537 -5.92 -21.21 -22.03
C GLU A 537 -4.63 -21.70 -22.74
N GLY A 538 -3.71 -22.33 -22.01
CA GLY A 538 -2.47 -22.92 -22.56
C GLY A 538 -1.23 -22.05 -22.35
N GLY A 539 -1.34 -21.00 -21.55
CA GLY A 539 -0.21 -20.19 -21.11
C GLY A 539 0.74 -20.96 -20.17
N ARG A 540 1.99 -20.55 -20.15
CA ARG A 540 3.05 -21.20 -19.36
C ARG A 540 3.60 -20.20 -18.36
N LEU A 541 3.42 -20.49 -17.07
CA LEU A 541 3.86 -19.62 -15.97
C LEU A 541 5.16 -20.14 -15.37
N VAL A 542 6.15 -19.27 -15.24
CA VAL A 542 7.33 -19.47 -14.41
C VAL A 542 7.20 -18.58 -13.18
N TYR A 543 6.85 -19.19 -12.06
CA TYR A 543 6.79 -18.51 -10.77
C TYR A 543 8.15 -18.59 -10.10
N THR A 544 8.89 -17.48 -10.09
CA THR A 544 10.28 -17.40 -9.62
C THR A 544 10.40 -16.93 -8.16
N GLY A 545 9.29 -16.82 -7.46
CA GLY A 545 9.24 -16.22 -6.13
C GLY A 545 8.95 -17.19 -4.98
N GLY A 546 8.88 -16.61 -3.81
CA GLY A 546 8.27 -17.13 -2.61
C GLY A 546 7.18 -16.18 -2.11
N ASN A 547 6.24 -16.70 -1.31
CA ASN A 547 5.09 -15.97 -0.75
C ASN A 547 4.30 -15.18 -1.82
N GLY A 548 4.12 -15.75 -3.00
CA GLY A 548 3.33 -15.13 -4.04
C GLY A 548 1.84 -15.38 -3.89
N PHE A 549 1.02 -14.46 -4.47
CA PHE A 549 -0.45 -14.56 -4.50
C PHE A 549 -1.07 -14.71 -3.10
N TYR A 550 -0.55 -13.95 -2.14
CA TYR A 550 -0.83 -14.12 -0.72
C TYR A 550 -1.88 -13.15 -0.19
N TRP A 551 -1.64 -11.82 -0.29
CA TRP A 551 -2.56 -10.80 0.18
C TRP A 551 -3.57 -10.35 -0.89
N VAL A 552 -4.82 -10.18 -0.46
CA VAL A 552 -5.87 -9.55 -1.28
C VAL A 552 -5.68 -8.04 -1.25
N VAL A 553 -5.61 -7.42 -2.43
CA VAL A 553 -5.57 -5.96 -2.58
C VAL A 553 -6.68 -5.47 -3.50
N GLY A 554 -7.02 -4.19 -3.35
CA GLY A 554 -7.98 -3.50 -4.20
C GLY A 554 -7.42 -2.19 -4.75
N PHE A 555 -8.00 -1.76 -5.86
CA PHE A 555 -7.73 -0.49 -6.51
C PHE A 555 -9.06 0.15 -6.90
N TYR A 556 -9.15 1.47 -6.87
CA TYR A 556 -10.23 2.16 -7.53
C TYR A 556 -10.07 2.09 -9.05
N ASP A 557 -11.14 1.92 -9.79
CA ASP A 557 -11.09 1.87 -11.26
C ASP A 557 -10.60 3.20 -11.87
N ASP A 558 -10.88 4.33 -11.23
CA ASP A 558 -10.48 5.68 -11.64
C ASP A 558 -9.19 6.17 -10.99
N GLU A 559 -8.71 5.48 -9.94
CA GLU A 559 -7.45 5.78 -9.24
C GLU A 559 -6.57 4.53 -9.11
N PRO A 560 -6.20 3.86 -10.23
CA PRO A 560 -5.42 2.61 -10.20
C PRO A 560 -3.98 2.80 -9.69
N TRP A 561 -3.60 4.04 -9.44
CA TRP A 561 -2.31 4.43 -8.89
C TRP A 561 -2.19 4.26 -7.37
N CYS A 562 -3.30 3.95 -6.68
CA CYS A 562 -3.35 3.78 -5.24
C CYS A 562 -3.93 2.42 -4.87
N MET A 563 -3.14 1.63 -4.17
CA MET A 563 -3.47 0.29 -3.69
C MET A 563 -4.03 0.34 -2.27
N GLU A 564 -5.12 -0.39 -2.01
CA GLU A 564 -5.62 -0.66 -0.66
C GLU A 564 -5.35 -2.09 -0.23
N VAL A 565 -4.93 -2.27 1.02
CA VAL A 565 -4.87 -3.56 1.72
C VAL A 565 -5.38 -3.41 3.15
N ARG A 566 -6.08 -4.44 3.66
CA ARG A 566 -6.39 -4.57 5.09
C ARG A 566 -5.89 -5.92 5.58
N LYS A 567 -4.95 -5.89 6.52
CA LYS A 567 -4.37 -7.10 7.11
C LYS A 567 -5.29 -7.58 8.22
N LEU A 568 -5.70 -8.85 8.17
CA LEU A 568 -6.65 -9.42 9.13
C LEU A 568 -5.93 -10.19 10.25
N ASP A 569 -6.57 -11.22 10.77
CA ASP A 569 -6.14 -12.04 11.89
C ASP A 569 -5.20 -13.20 11.52
N ALA A 570 -4.92 -13.38 10.23
CA ALA A 570 -3.96 -14.37 9.71
C ALA A 570 -2.95 -13.68 8.78
N GLY A 571 -1.84 -14.37 8.49
CA GLY A 571 -0.76 -13.86 7.65
C GLY A 571 0.35 -13.21 8.46
N MET A 572 1.56 -13.16 7.87
CA MET A 572 2.70 -12.45 8.43
C MET A 572 2.50 -10.95 8.24
N ARG A 573 2.40 -10.20 9.35
CA ARG A 573 1.95 -8.81 9.33
C ARG A 573 2.48 -8.00 10.50
N ALA A 574 2.67 -6.71 10.28
CA ALA A 574 3.06 -5.77 11.33
C ALA A 574 1.86 -5.19 12.11
N TRP A 575 0.65 -5.24 11.55
CA TRP A 575 -0.59 -4.77 12.16
C TRP A 575 -1.79 -5.60 11.70
N ALA A 576 -2.91 -5.47 12.41
CA ALA A 576 -4.17 -6.10 12.01
C ALA A 576 -5.31 -5.08 12.03
N ALA A 577 -6.25 -5.20 11.08
CA ALA A 577 -7.47 -4.43 11.07
C ALA A 577 -8.30 -4.70 12.34
N ARG A 578 -9.00 -3.67 12.80
CA ARG A 578 -9.87 -3.80 13.97
C ARG A 578 -11.04 -4.74 13.67
N PRO A 579 -11.62 -5.39 14.69
CA PRO A 579 -12.80 -6.22 14.52
C PRO A 579 -13.91 -5.50 13.76
N GLY A 580 -14.46 -6.15 12.73
CA GLY A 580 -15.49 -5.61 11.86
C GLY A 580 -15.02 -4.76 10.69
N GLU A 581 -13.72 -4.42 10.57
CA GLU A 581 -13.18 -3.52 9.56
C GLU A 581 -12.40 -4.26 8.46
N TYR A 582 -12.99 -5.33 7.94
CA TYR A 582 -12.33 -6.36 7.14
C TYR A 582 -12.50 -6.22 5.62
N TYR A 583 -13.34 -5.29 5.17
CA TYR A 583 -13.70 -5.15 3.76
C TYR A 583 -13.04 -3.93 3.14
N LEU A 584 -12.47 -4.10 1.95
CA LEU A 584 -11.83 -3.02 1.18
C LEU A 584 -12.88 -1.97 0.80
N GLN A 585 -12.55 -0.70 0.99
CA GLN A 585 -13.41 0.37 0.50
C GLN A 585 -13.35 0.52 -1.02
N THR A 586 -12.21 0.17 -1.64
CA THR A 586 -11.99 0.30 -3.08
C THR A 586 -12.85 -0.64 -3.92
N THR A 587 -13.12 -1.86 -3.42
CA THR A 587 -13.79 -2.92 -4.19
C THR A 587 -14.98 -3.55 -3.48
N GLY A 588 -15.18 -3.29 -2.19
CA GLY A 588 -16.19 -3.95 -1.37
C GLY A 588 -15.89 -5.41 -1.03
N GLU A 589 -14.73 -5.92 -1.38
CA GLU A 589 -14.33 -7.30 -1.12
C GLU A 589 -13.78 -7.48 0.30
N ARG A 590 -13.88 -8.71 0.80
CA ARG A 590 -13.18 -9.07 2.03
C ARG A 590 -11.68 -9.14 1.77
N SER A 591 -10.90 -8.43 2.55
CA SER A 591 -9.45 -8.42 2.49
C SER A 591 -8.81 -9.63 3.20
N GLY A 592 -7.53 -9.56 3.53
CA GLY A 592 -6.76 -10.63 4.16
C GLY A 592 -6.10 -11.54 3.14
N LEU A 593 -5.99 -12.83 3.47
CA LEU A 593 -5.31 -13.81 2.63
C LEU A 593 -6.22 -14.42 1.56
N TRP A 594 -5.71 -14.65 0.36
CA TRP A 594 -6.39 -15.42 -0.68
C TRP A 594 -6.75 -16.83 -0.22
N ARG A 595 -5.89 -17.46 0.60
CA ARG A 595 -6.15 -18.75 1.26
C ARG A 595 -7.44 -18.72 2.07
N GLY A 596 -7.70 -17.64 2.83
CA GLY A 596 -8.91 -17.44 3.62
C GLY A 596 -10.19 -17.28 2.77
N ARG A 597 -10.03 -16.96 1.47
CA ARG A 597 -11.11 -16.87 0.47
C ARG A 597 -11.26 -18.16 -0.36
N GLY A 598 -10.59 -19.26 0.02
CA GLY A 598 -10.61 -20.54 -0.70
C GLY A 598 -9.74 -20.57 -1.97
N ARG A 599 -8.93 -19.55 -2.21
CA ARG A 599 -8.00 -19.44 -3.36
C ARG A 599 -6.55 -19.49 -2.87
N ALA A 600 -6.17 -20.60 -2.20
CA ALA A 600 -4.82 -20.79 -1.72
C ALA A 600 -3.82 -20.80 -2.89
N PRO A 601 -2.63 -20.17 -2.74
CA PRO A 601 -1.62 -20.11 -3.82
C PRO A 601 -1.25 -21.46 -4.40
N GLN A 602 -1.30 -22.53 -3.60
CA GLN A 602 -1.05 -23.91 -4.04
C GLN A 602 -1.94 -24.35 -5.23
N LYS A 603 -3.15 -23.82 -5.34
CA LYS A 603 -4.04 -24.13 -6.47
C LYS A 603 -3.51 -23.59 -7.80
N LEU A 604 -2.86 -22.43 -7.74
CA LEU A 604 -2.35 -21.72 -8.93
C LEU A 604 -0.94 -22.13 -9.28
N THR A 605 -0.03 -22.12 -8.32
CA THR A 605 1.42 -22.29 -8.51
C THR A 605 1.93 -23.68 -8.19
N GLY A 606 1.12 -24.51 -7.51
CA GLY A 606 1.51 -25.83 -7.00
C GLY A 606 2.16 -25.79 -5.62
N VAL A 607 2.54 -24.61 -5.15
CA VAL A 607 3.16 -24.36 -3.84
C VAL A 607 2.56 -23.12 -3.20
N GLY A 608 2.83 -22.87 -1.93
CA GLY A 608 2.47 -21.62 -1.26
C GLY A 608 3.17 -21.47 0.08
N PHE A 609 3.17 -20.26 0.58
CA PHE A 609 3.93 -19.79 1.72
C PHE A 609 3.75 -20.65 2.97
N ILE A 610 4.86 -21.08 3.55
CA ILE A 610 4.91 -21.97 4.71
C ILE A 610 5.78 -21.45 5.84
N ALA A 611 6.91 -20.82 5.51
CA ALA A 611 7.92 -20.41 6.50
C ALA A 611 8.75 -19.25 6.00
N GLU A 612 9.30 -18.47 6.92
CA GLU A 612 10.23 -17.38 6.66
C GLU A 612 11.44 -17.42 7.57
N GLY A 613 12.58 -16.91 7.08
CA GLY A 613 13.82 -16.73 7.83
C GLY A 613 14.80 -15.86 7.04
N PHE A 614 15.51 -14.92 7.70
CA PHE A 614 16.17 -13.80 7.05
C PHE A 614 17.68 -13.72 7.32
N GLU A 615 18.36 -14.84 7.52
CA GLU A 615 19.80 -14.86 7.81
C GLU A 615 20.63 -15.77 6.90
N THR A 616 20.05 -16.87 6.40
CA THR A 616 20.71 -17.86 5.55
C THR A 616 19.80 -18.30 4.44
N SER A 617 20.36 -18.68 3.30
CA SER A 617 19.65 -19.39 2.23
C SER A 617 20.30 -20.73 1.96
N GLU A 618 19.49 -21.76 1.85
CA GLU A 618 19.92 -23.12 1.60
C GLU A 618 19.91 -23.46 0.10
N HIS A 619 20.31 -24.64 -0.23
CA HIS A 619 20.23 -25.20 -1.58
C HIS A 619 19.06 -26.17 -1.72
N TYR A 620 18.68 -26.48 -2.95
CA TYR A 620 17.75 -27.58 -3.24
C TYR A 620 18.51 -28.87 -3.49
N ARG A 621 17.89 -29.98 -3.10
CA ARG A 621 18.31 -31.33 -3.47
C ARG A 621 17.28 -31.92 -4.43
N LYS A 622 17.76 -32.52 -5.54
CA LYS A 622 16.91 -33.22 -6.51
C LYS A 622 16.04 -34.28 -5.82
N MET A 623 14.76 -34.28 -6.10
CA MET A 623 13.81 -35.28 -5.61
C MET A 623 13.61 -36.40 -6.62
N PRO A 624 13.12 -37.58 -6.22
CA PRO A 624 12.93 -38.75 -7.10
C PRO A 624 12.21 -38.44 -8.41
N ASP A 625 11.24 -37.52 -8.40
CA ASP A 625 10.50 -37.10 -9.61
C ASP A 625 11.43 -36.49 -10.67
N SER A 626 12.55 -35.83 -10.29
CA SER A 626 13.45 -35.16 -11.24
C SER A 626 14.08 -36.11 -12.26
N TRP A 627 14.18 -37.39 -11.97
CA TRP A 627 14.67 -38.42 -12.91
C TRP A 627 13.56 -39.06 -13.75
N HIS A 628 12.29 -38.69 -13.52
CA HIS A 628 11.23 -39.22 -14.33
C HIS A 628 11.28 -38.66 -15.76
N ARG A 629 11.09 -39.51 -16.77
CA ARG A 629 11.25 -39.17 -18.19
C ARG A 629 10.45 -37.94 -18.64
N THR A 630 9.35 -37.61 -17.97
CA THR A 630 8.50 -36.47 -18.33
C THR A 630 9.06 -35.14 -17.87
N VAL A 631 9.99 -35.13 -16.93
CA VAL A 631 10.52 -33.90 -16.30
C VAL A 631 12.04 -33.83 -16.20
N SER A 632 12.76 -34.92 -16.51
CA SER A 632 14.23 -34.97 -16.40
C SER A 632 14.96 -33.91 -17.24
N TRP A 633 14.31 -33.40 -18.28
CA TRP A 633 14.79 -32.28 -19.07
C TRP A 633 14.98 -30.99 -18.28
N ILE A 634 14.23 -30.80 -17.17
CA ILE A 634 14.33 -29.59 -16.33
C ILE A 634 15.72 -29.50 -15.67
N THR A 635 16.27 -30.61 -15.23
CA THR A 635 17.56 -30.68 -14.57
C THR A 635 18.69 -31.16 -15.48
N GLU A 636 18.49 -31.20 -16.79
CA GLU A 636 19.51 -31.59 -17.77
C GLU A 636 20.71 -30.63 -17.68
N GLY A 637 21.93 -31.18 -17.67
CA GLY A 637 23.17 -30.42 -17.52
C GLY A 637 23.53 -30.00 -16.09
N VAL A 638 22.69 -30.29 -15.11
CA VAL A 638 23.02 -30.09 -13.69
C VAL A 638 23.74 -31.34 -13.16
N GLU A 639 25.02 -31.19 -12.85
CA GLU A 639 25.83 -32.24 -12.26
C GLU A 639 25.44 -32.51 -10.80
N GLY A 640 25.45 -33.77 -10.37
CA GLY A 640 25.10 -34.17 -9.00
C GLY A 640 23.64 -33.96 -8.63
N GLU A 641 23.38 -33.84 -7.31
CA GLU A 641 22.02 -33.73 -6.76
C GLU A 641 21.64 -32.33 -6.27
N ILE A 642 22.60 -31.41 -6.22
CA ILE A 642 22.44 -30.08 -5.62
C ILE A 642 22.11 -29.05 -6.70
N ILE A 643 21.15 -28.16 -6.40
CA ILE A 643 20.76 -27.04 -7.25
C ILE A 643 20.78 -25.77 -6.40
N GLY A 644 21.49 -24.72 -6.87
CA GLY A 644 21.46 -23.41 -6.25
C GLY A 644 22.18 -23.33 -4.90
N ASP A 645 23.39 -23.87 -4.83
CA ASP A 645 24.32 -23.74 -3.69
C ASP A 645 25.12 -22.43 -3.70
N GLN A 646 24.77 -21.51 -4.59
CA GLN A 646 25.33 -20.16 -4.72
C GLN A 646 24.20 -19.16 -4.96
N GLY A 647 24.23 -18.03 -4.27
CA GLY A 647 23.22 -16.97 -4.40
C GLY A 647 23.68 -15.67 -3.76
N LEU A 648 23.21 -14.53 -4.27
CA LEU A 648 23.57 -13.21 -3.76
C LEU A 648 22.79 -12.87 -2.47
N ALA A 649 21.66 -13.54 -2.25
CA ALA A 649 20.88 -13.40 -1.03
C ALA A 649 21.21 -14.57 -0.07
N TYR A 650 22.15 -14.35 0.83
CA TYR A 650 22.55 -15.27 1.90
C TYR A 650 23.13 -16.62 1.43
N GLY A 651 23.68 -16.70 0.22
CA GLY A 651 24.54 -17.78 -0.23
C GLY A 651 23.87 -18.95 -0.96
N GLY A 652 22.55 -19.07 -0.95
CA GLY A 652 21.81 -20.16 -1.61
C GLY A 652 20.60 -19.70 -2.41
N ALA A 653 19.91 -20.63 -3.05
CA ALA A 653 18.73 -20.36 -3.88
C ALA A 653 17.40 -20.62 -3.15
N ALA A 654 17.42 -21.26 -1.97
CA ALA A 654 16.24 -21.56 -1.16
C ALA A 654 16.32 -20.78 0.15
N GLY A 655 15.63 -19.66 0.25
CA GLY A 655 15.71 -18.84 1.45
C GLY A 655 14.74 -17.67 1.45
N ILE A 656 14.77 -16.93 2.54
CA ILE A 656 13.97 -15.76 2.86
C ILE A 656 12.53 -16.20 3.16
N GLU A 657 11.70 -16.38 2.17
CA GLU A 657 10.34 -16.89 2.30
C GLU A 657 10.19 -18.12 1.42
N LEU A 658 9.65 -19.18 2.01
CA LEU A 658 9.65 -20.53 1.47
C LEU A 658 8.21 -20.98 1.16
N ASP A 659 8.00 -21.50 -0.04
CA ASP A 659 6.74 -22.06 -0.49
C ASP A 659 6.83 -23.58 -0.57
N ARG A 660 5.79 -24.26 -0.09
CA ARG A 660 5.73 -25.72 -0.03
C ARG A 660 4.54 -26.27 -0.79
N TYR A 661 4.75 -27.43 -1.39
CA TYR A 661 3.72 -28.33 -1.92
C TYR A 661 2.75 -28.78 -0.83
N ASP A 662 1.44 -28.67 -1.06
CA ASP A 662 0.42 -29.14 -0.12
C ASP A 662 -0.89 -29.52 -0.82
N LEU A 663 -1.19 -30.82 -0.88
CA LEU A 663 -2.43 -31.34 -1.46
C LEU A 663 -3.68 -30.86 -0.73
N SER A 664 -3.59 -30.65 0.59
CA SER A 664 -4.75 -30.21 1.39
C SER A 664 -5.15 -28.78 1.08
N LEU A 665 -4.23 -27.98 0.55
CA LEU A 665 -4.44 -26.61 0.10
C LEU A 665 -4.70 -26.51 -1.42
N GLY A 666 -4.72 -27.65 -2.10
CA GLY A 666 -5.15 -27.72 -3.50
C GLY A 666 -4.04 -27.75 -4.54
N THR A 667 -2.80 -28.08 -4.16
CA THR A 667 -1.77 -28.41 -5.15
C THR A 667 -2.30 -29.46 -6.12
N PRO A 668 -2.18 -29.26 -7.45
CA PRO A 668 -2.64 -30.23 -8.42
C PRO A 668 -2.04 -31.62 -8.17
N PRO A 669 -2.85 -32.71 -8.07
CA PRO A 669 -2.35 -34.02 -7.62
C PRO A 669 -1.26 -34.64 -8.53
N HIS A 670 -1.18 -34.20 -9.78
CA HIS A 670 -0.19 -34.66 -10.74
C HIS A 670 1.11 -33.82 -10.74
N THR A 671 1.21 -32.85 -9.84
CA THR A 671 2.41 -32.01 -9.68
C THR A 671 3.63 -32.88 -9.35
N LYS A 672 4.75 -32.61 -10.03
CA LYS A 672 6.06 -33.22 -9.78
C LYS A 672 6.90 -32.33 -8.88
N ILE A 673 7.50 -32.89 -7.85
CA ILE A 673 8.47 -32.20 -6.99
C ILE A 673 9.87 -32.46 -7.59
N ILE A 674 10.40 -31.45 -8.26
CA ILE A 674 11.69 -31.53 -8.96
C ILE A 674 12.83 -31.53 -7.96
N ALA A 675 12.77 -30.62 -6.98
CA ALA A 675 13.76 -30.50 -5.94
C ALA A 675 13.13 -29.93 -4.67
N SER A 676 13.74 -30.15 -3.52
CA SER A 676 13.28 -29.65 -2.24
C SER A 676 14.46 -29.19 -1.39
N SER A 677 14.29 -28.11 -0.63
CA SER A 677 15.26 -27.66 0.34
C SER A 677 15.03 -28.29 1.72
N GLY A 678 15.95 -28.11 2.63
CA GLY A 678 15.84 -28.51 4.05
C GLY A 678 17.11 -28.14 4.78
N GLY A 679 17.11 -28.33 6.10
CA GLY A 679 18.27 -27.98 6.93
C GLY A 679 18.39 -26.47 7.18
N HIS A 680 17.28 -25.73 7.01
CA HIS A 680 17.22 -24.32 7.35
C HIS A 680 17.56 -24.07 8.82
N SER A 681 18.06 -22.87 9.13
CA SER A 681 18.42 -22.48 10.49
C SER A 681 17.22 -22.38 11.44
N ASP A 682 17.49 -22.27 12.73
CA ASP A 682 16.44 -22.12 13.76
C ASP A 682 15.74 -20.75 13.72
N ASN A 683 16.24 -19.79 12.94
CA ASN A 683 15.55 -18.53 12.67
C ASN A 683 14.43 -18.65 11.62
N TYR A 684 14.36 -19.79 10.91
CA TYR A 684 13.20 -20.09 10.07
C TYR A 684 12.05 -20.58 10.92
N VAL A 685 10.91 -19.90 10.80
CA VAL A 685 9.69 -20.20 11.54
C VAL A 685 8.50 -20.38 10.59
N LEU A 686 7.53 -21.20 11.03
CA LEU A 686 6.29 -21.36 10.31
C LEU A 686 5.47 -20.07 10.34
N VAL A 687 4.75 -19.78 9.25
CA VAL A 687 3.81 -18.67 9.17
C VAL A 687 2.61 -18.86 10.09
N THR A 688 1.96 -17.76 10.46
CA THR A 688 0.91 -17.77 11.50
C THR A 688 -0.28 -18.67 11.16
N GLU A 689 -0.66 -18.79 9.90
CA GLU A 689 -1.78 -19.63 9.44
C GLU A 689 -1.48 -21.13 9.44
N GLU A 690 -0.21 -21.53 9.66
CA GLU A 690 0.23 -22.92 9.81
C GLU A 690 0.36 -23.33 11.28
N LEU A 691 0.24 -22.37 12.20
CA LEU A 691 0.36 -22.64 13.63
C LEU A 691 -0.98 -23.06 14.24
N LEU A 692 -1.13 -24.32 14.61
CA LEU A 692 -2.27 -24.77 15.42
C LEU A 692 -2.09 -24.37 16.89
N TYR A 693 -0.87 -24.49 17.40
CA TYR A 693 -0.42 -23.98 18.71
C TYR A 693 1.10 -23.86 18.71
N ALA A 694 1.64 -22.97 19.53
CA ALA A 694 3.06 -22.74 19.63
C ALA A 694 3.72 -23.73 20.60
N TYR A 695 4.84 -24.34 20.21
CA TYR A 695 5.69 -25.18 21.04
C TYR A 695 7.15 -25.08 20.55
N ALA A 696 8.10 -25.49 21.40
CA ALA A 696 9.52 -25.58 20.99
C ALA A 696 9.69 -26.60 19.86
N GLY A 697 10.53 -26.28 18.88
CA GLY A 697 10.78 -27.15 17.72
C GLY A 697 10.00 -26.79 16.44
N LEU A 698 9.26 -25.69 16.43
CA LEU A 698 8.67 -25.11 15.21
C LEU A 698 9.68 -24.25 14.43
N VAL A 699 10.90 -24.78 14.26
CA VAL A 699 12.05 -24.08 13.69
C VAL A 699 12.69 -24.91 12.57
N GLY A 700 13.49 -24.26 11.73
CA GLY A 700 14.01 -24.82 10.49
C GLY A 700 14.82 -26.11 10.63
N SER A 701 15.58 -26.25 11.73
CA SER A 701 16.38 -27.47 11.96
C SER A 701 15.56 -28.69 12.42
N LEU A 702 14.34 -28.50 12.93
CA LEU A 702 13.53 -29.55 13.56
C LEU A 702 12.20 -29.84 12.85
N ASP A 703 11.60 -28.87 12.22
CA ASP A 703 10.29 -29.03 11.56
C ASP A 703 10.44 -29.30 10.07
N TYR A 704 10.15 -30.53 9.65
CA TYR A 704 10.22 -30.96 8.24
C TYR A 704 9.32 -30.17 7.29
N ARG A 705 8.33 -29.42 7.80
CA ARG A 705 7.45 -28.55 7.00
C ARG A 705 8.19 -27.30 6.51
N ILE A 706 9.24 -26.87 7.22
CA ILE A 706 10.05 -25.71 6.86
C ILE A 706 11.01 -26.12 5.74
N ARG A 707 10.54 -25.93 4.51
CA ARG A 707 11.28 -26.21 3.28
C ARG A 707 10.66 -25.49 2.10
N SER A 708 11.42 -25.30 1.04
CA SER A 708 10.95 -24.86 -0.25
C SER A 708 10.89 -26.03 -1.23
N ASP A 709 9.81 -26.17 -1.97
CA ASP A 709 9.64 -27.20 -2.98
C ASP A 709 9.64 -26.58 -4.40
N MET A 710 10.59 -26.98 -5.23
CA MET A 710 10.63 -26.66 -6.66
C MET A 710 9.70 -27.63 -7.39
N THR A 711 8.68 -27.13 -8.07
CA THR A 711 7.64 -27.98 -8.64
C THR A 711 7.36 -27.71 -10.12
N TYR A 712 6.77 -28.69 -10.77
CA TYR A 712 6.29 -28.57 -12.14
C TYR A 712 5.02 -29.37 -12.35
N PHE A 713 4.05 -28.79 -13.03
CA PHE A 713 2.85 -29.49 -13.52
C PHE A 713 2.39 -28.94 -14.86
N THR A 714 1.69 -29.78 -15.62
CA THR A 714 1.05 -29.40 -16.88
C THR A 714 -0.41 -29.00 -16.67
N ALA A 715 -0.92 -28.11 -17.50
CA ALA A 715 -2.27 -27.58 -17.49
C ALA A 715 -2.97 -27.83 -18.84
N PRO A 716 -4.28 -27.63 -18.97
CA PRO A 716 -5.01 -27.79 -20.22
C PRO A 716 -4.36 -27.02 -21.39
N LYS A 717 -4.66 -27.46 -22.64
CA LYS A 717 -4.22 -26.81 -23.87
C LYS A 717 -2.69 -26.61 -23.98
N ASN A 718 -1.91 -27.52 -23.36
CA ASN A 718 -0.45 -27.43 -23.32
C ASN A 718 0.10 -26.28 -22.44
N GLY A 719 -0.70 -25.82 -21.51
CA GLY A 719 -0.27 -24.94 -20.43
C GLY A 719 0.64 -25.67 -19.43
N ALA A 720 1.38 -24.91 -18.65
CA ALA A 720 2.23 -25.47 -17.58
C ALA A 720 2.60 -24.42 -16.55
N VAL A 721 2.94 -24.90 -15.35
CA VAL A 721 3.50 -24.08 -14.29
C VAL A 721 4.80 -24.71 -13.80
N PHE A 722 5.85 -23.92 -13.77
CA PHE A 722 7.08 -24.22 -13.07
C PHE A 722 7.25 -23.24 -11.93
N CYS A 723 7.54 -23.75 -10.74
CA CYS A 723 7.69 -22.95 -9.55
C CYS A 723 9.02 -23.20 -8.87
N THR A 724 9.68 -22.14 -8.40
CA THR A 724 10.93 -22.23 -7.63
C THR A 724 10.69 -22.27 -6.12
N GLY A 725 9.62 -21.64 -5.64
CA GLY A 725 9.18 -21.70 -4.24
C GLY A 725 10.03 -20.89 -3.27
N SER A 726 10.82 -19.91 -3.72
CA SER A 726 11.71 -19.12 -2.85
C SER A 726 12.03 -17.75 -3.42
N ILE A 727 12.02 -16.72 -2.58
CA ILE A 727 12.45 -15.36 -2.95
C ILE A 727 13.94 -15.34 -3.36
N ALA A 728 14.78 -16.12 -2.69
CA ALA A 728 16.22 -16.13 -2.96
C ALA A 728 16.58 -16.70 -4.34
N PHE A 729 15.70 -17.47 -5.00
CA PHE A 729 16.00 -18.11 -6.27
C PHE A 729 16.37 -17.13 -7.39
N GLY A 730 15.60 -16.05 -7.53
CA GLY A 730 15.90 -15.03 -8.55
C GLY A 730 17.27 -14.39 -8.36
N GLN A 731 17.69 -14.20 -7.11
CA GLN A 731 18.99 -13.64 -6.73
C GLN A 731 20.13 -14.69 -6.76
N ALA A 732 19.82 -15.97 -6.96
CA ALA A 732 20.81 -17.00 -7.23
C ALA A 732 21.22 -17.06 -8.71
N LEU A 733 20.36 -16.61 -9.62
CA LEU A 733 20.63 -16.65 -11.08
C LEU A 733 21.94 -15.95 -11.47
N PRO A 734 22.25 -14.71 -10.99
CA PRO A 734 23.46 -13.99 -11.38
C PRO A 734 24.74 -14.46 -10.67
N ALA A 735 24.66 -15.30 -9.65
CA ALA A 735 25.83 -15.80 -8.93
C ALA A 735 26.84 -16.47 -9.90
N ASN A 736 28.14 -16.29 -9.63
CA ASN A 736 29.22 -16.78 -10.50
C ASN A 736 29.03 -16.34 -11.97
N ASN A 737 28.63 -15.10 -12.19
CA ASN A 737 28.37 -14.55 -13.54
C ASN A 737 27.42 -15.42 -14.37
N TYR A 738 26.28 -15.82 -13.79
CA TYR A 738 25.22 -16.65 -14.39
C TYR A 738 25.62 -18.11 -14.69
N ASN A 739 26.82 -18.54 -14.28
CA ASN A 739 27.32 -19.90 -14.53
C ASN A 739 27.14 -20.78 -13.28
N ASN A 740 25.90 -21.18 -13.01
CA ASN A 740 25.54 -22.01 -11.87
C ASN A 740 24.36 -22.94 -12.17
N SER A 741 24.07 -23.86 -11.25
CA SER A 741 23.01 -24.87 -11.43
C SER A 741 21.60 -24.30 -11.43
N ALA A 742 21.31 -23.22 -10.68
CA ALA A 742 20.02 -22.54 -10.71
C ALA A 742 19.76 -21.89 -12.08
N SER A 743 20.75 -21.20 -12.63
CA SER A 743 20.70 -20.62 -13.98
C SER A 743 20.49 -21.71 -15.05
N THR A 744 21.11 -22.87 -14.92
CA THR A 744 20.95 -24.01 -15.86
C THR A 744 19.50 -24.53 -15.85
N VAL A 745 18.92 -24.79 -14.67
CA VAL A 745 17.52 -25.23 -14.52
C VAL A 745 16.58 -24.19 -15.13
N PHE A 746 16.76 -22.94 -14.79
CA PHE A 746 15.91 -21.84 -15.28
C PHE A 746 15.97 -21.71 -16.80
N LYS A 747 17.16 -21.86 -17.38
CA LYS A 747 17.37 -21.86 -18.85
C LYS A 747 16.64 -23.00 -19.55
N ASN A 748 16.68 -24.20 -18.98
CA ASN A 748 15.97 -25.35 -19.52
C ASN A 748 14.46 -25.11 -19.57
N VAL A 749 13.90 -24.58 -18.48
CA VAL A 749 12.47 -24.28 -18.37
C VAL A 749 12.06 -23.16 -19.34
N VAL A 750 12.75 -22.03 -19.34
CA VAL A 750 12.43 -20.90 -20.22
C VAL A 750 12.53 -21.33 -21.69
N ASN A 751 13.58 -22.04 -22.08
CA ASN A 751 13.72 -22.57 -23.45
C ASN A 751 12.57 -23.50 -23.85
N ALA A 752 12.10 -24.34 -22.94
CA ALA A 752 10.96 -25.22 -23.19
C ALA A 752 9.66 -24.42 -23.33
N PHE A 753 9.46 -23.42 -22.47
CA PHE A 753 8.22 -22.66 -22.38
C PHE A 753 7.99 -21.68 -23.54
N ILE A 754 9.05 -21.14 -24.13
CA ILE A 754 8.93 -20.25 -25.31
C ILE A 754 8.83 -21.00 -26.65
N LYS A 755 9.08 -22.34 -26.68
CA LYS A 755 8.95 -23.12 -27.91
C LYS A 755 7.50 -23.31 -28.33
N ASP A 756 7.29 -23.35 -29.65
CA ASP A 756 6.05 -23.79 -30.26
C ASP A 756 5.92 -25.32 -30.15
N GLY A 757 4.68 -25.81 -30.04
CA GLY A 757 4.40 -27.23 -29.95
C GLY A 757 4.33 -27.77 -28.52
N GLU A 758 4.39 -29.10 -28.41
CA GLU A 758 4.26 -29.81 -27.14
C GLU A 758 5.48 -29.58 -26.23
N LEU A 759 5.21 -29.55 -24.91
CA LEU A 759 6.26 -29.50 -23.90
C LEU A 759 7.08 -30.79 -23.88
N PRO A 760 8.40 -30.72 -23.58
CA PRO A 760 9.18 -31.92 -23.37
C PRO A 760 8.52 -32.84 -22.33
N GLY A 761 8.42 -34.14 -22.63
CA GLY A 761 7.76 -35.12 -21.75
C GLY A 761 6.25 -35.21 -21.90
N GLY A 762 5.64 -34.40 -22.78
CA GLY A 762 4.21 -34.41 -23.07
C GLY A 762 3.33 -33.74 -22.00
N ASN A 763 2.04 -33.69 -22.27
CA ASN A 763 1.03 -33.18 -21.34
C ASN A 763 0.36 -34.37 -20.62
N TRP A 764 0.34 -34.36 -19.29
CA TRP A 764 -0.27 -35.39 -18.43
C TRP A 764 -1.30 -34.81 -17.45
N THR A 765 -2.06 -33.81 -17.86
CA THR A 765 -3.18 -33.33 -17.05
C THR A 765 -4.08 -34.49 -16.67
N LEU A 766 -4.58 -34.49 -15.44
CA LEU A 766 -5.69 -35.33 -15.06
C LEU A 766 -6.88 -34.97 -15.95
N GLU A 767 -7.68 -35.99 -16.38
CA GLU A 767 -8.89 -35.74 -17.15
C GLU A 767 -9.75 -34.69 -16.44
N GLU A 768 -10.44 -33.83 -17.19
CA GLU A 768 -11.26 -32.70 -16.65
C GLU A 768 -12.22 -33.09 -15.52
N LYS A 769 -12.62 -34.34 -15.44
CA LYS A 769 -13.49 -34.90 -14.38
C LYS A 769 -12.82 -34.92 -13.00
N GLN A 770 -11.51 -34.80 -12.89
CA GLN A 770 -10.77 -34.84 -11.61
C GLN A 770 -10.44 -33.44 -11.07
N TRP A 771 -10.70 -32.40 -11.86
CA TRP A 771 -10.51 -31.01 -11.45
C TRP A 771 -11.78 -30.34 -10.88
N LYS A 772 -12.93 -30.99 -10.98
CA LYS A 772 -14.20 -30.56 -10.40
C LYS A 772 -14.43 -31.29 -9.07
#